data_fea5effac131e73d276efd523c556088
#
_entry.id   fea5effac131e73d276efd523c556088
#
_cell.length_a   1.000
_cell.length_b   1.000
_cell.length_c   1.000
_cell.angle_alpha   90.00
_cell.angle_beta   90.00
_cell.angle_gamma   90.00
#
_symmetry.space_group_name_H-M   'P 1'
#
loop_
_entity.id
_entity.type
_entity.pdbx_description
1 polymer ?
#
loop_
_entity_poly.entity_id
_entity_poly.type
_entity_poly.pdbx_seq_one_letter_code
_entity_poly.pdbx_strand_id
1 'polypeptide(L)'
;MNAENAENAENADLDLDLNRLAGGAHHDPHSILGAHPTPGGLTVRALKPLAKKVELVLDDGDQRATHQMTHQRYGVFAVTLPGVDKIPPYRLRVTYEGAEPLEVGDPYRHWPTLGEVDLHLIGEGRHERLWEVLGARVTRHDDEDGTAFSVWAPNARGVRVEGGFNHWNGSGHPMRSLGRSGVWELFVPGLGPGDHYKFSVLGADGVWRSKADPMARRTEVPPATASIIEASTYAWGDEEWMRRRAERDNLAEPMAAYEVHLGSWRPGLSYAELATELVEYVQNMGFSHVEFLPVAEHPFGGSWGYQISSYYAPTARFGTPDEFRHLVDSLHAAGIGVLLDWVPAHFPKDEWALGRFDGTPLYEHADPRRGTHPEWGTYIFDYGRNEVRNFLVANAAYWLKEFHIDGLRVDAVASMLYLDYSRREGEWTPNIYGGRENLDAVEFLKEMNSVAYREAPGIVTIAEESTAWPGVSRPVYLGGLGFGFKWNMGWMHDTLAYLQHEPIFRQYHHHQMTFSLMYAYSENFVLPLSHDEVVHGKGSLLGKMPGDEWQRFANLRALLAFMWAHPGKKLLFMGSEFGQGSEWSEERGLDWWVLDFEPHQGVQKLVRDLNRVYGETRAMFSRDHSPEGFQWIDADDASGNVFSFVRHGDDGSMVACVANFSGRPHEEYILGLPAGGHWDEVVNTDAFDYHGSGVGNFGSIEAVEEPWHGLPYSARLRVPPLGALWLRRAAEPVTETPAAVTSEAAVAEEAEEAEEADEADENAVEEDV
;
A
#
# COMPACT_ATOMS: atom_id res chain seq x y z
N MET A 1 30.04 54.14 -23.51
CA MET A 1 30.88 53.34 -22.57
C MET A 1 32.01 52.75 -23.39
N ASN A 2 33.26 52.94 -22.96
CA ASN A 2 34.41 52.41 -23.69
C ASN A 2 34.42 50.88 -23.62
N ALA A 3 34.89 50.20 -24.68
CA ALA A 3 34.98 48.74 -24.77
C ALA A 3 35.69 48.11 -23.55
N GLU A 4 36.70 48.78 -23.04
CA GLU A 4 37.46 48.40 -21.83
C GLU A 4 36.61 48.40 -20.54
N ASN A 5 35.62 49.29 -20.41
CA ASN A 5 34.67 49.31 -19.28
C ASN A 5 33.60 48.24 -19.40
N ALA A 6 33.22 47.84 -20.63
CA ALA A 6 32.29 46.73 -20.85
C ALA A 6 32.98 45.39 -20.57
N GLU A 7 34.20 45.18 -21.01
CA GLU A 7 35.01 43.99 -20.78
C GLU A 7 35.34 43.80 -19.28
N ASN A 8 35.63 44.88 -18.55
CA ASN A 8 35.85 44.87 -17.10
C ASN A 8 34.54 44.53 -16.32
N ALA A 9 33.38 44.96 -16.81
CA ALA A 9 32.09 44.63 -16.21
C ALA A 9 31.73 43.15 -16.44
N GLU A 10 31.89 42.63 -17.66
CA GLU A 10 31.67 41.22 -17.98
C GLU A 10 32.60 40.29 -17.19
N ASN A 11 33.89 40.67 -17.01
CA ASN A 11 34.82 39.90 -16.19
C ASN A 11 34.44 39.90 -14.69
N ALA A 12 33.92 41.02 -14.18
CA ALA A 12 33.47 41.13 -12.80
C ALA A 12 32.19 40.27 -12.53
N ASP A 13 31.26 40.25 -13.48
CA ASP A 13 30.07 39.43 -13.41
C ASP A 13 30.43 37.94 -13.47
N LEU A 14 31.31 37.52 -14.36
CA LEU A 14 31.81 36.16 -14.44
C LEU A 14 32.52 35.72 -13.12
N ASP A 15 33.34 36.57 -12.52
CA ASP A 15 34.00 36.28 -11.24
C ASP A 15 32.99 36.07 -10.11
N LEU A 16 31.87 36.81 -10.08
CA LEU A 16 30.80 36.63 -9.12
C LEU A 16 30.09 35.29 -9.31
N ASP A 17 29.80 34.92 -10.55
CA ASP A 17 29.16 33.66 -10.90
C ASP A 17 30.06 32.45 -10.61
N LEU A 18 31.35 32.52 -10.91
CA LEU A 18 32.32 31.49 -10.52
C LEU A 18 32.42 31.33 -9.01
N ASN A 19 32.29 32.38 -8.23
CA ASN A 19 32.26 32.32 -6.78
C ASN A 19 30.98 31.66 -6.27
N ARG A 20 29.83 31.98 -6.87
CA ARG A 20 28.52 31.32 -6.56
C ARG A 20 28.55 29.83 -6.92
N LEU A 21 29.12 29.47 -8.07
CA LEU A 21 29.32 28.07 -8.48
C LEU A 21 30.16 27.31 -7.45
N ALA A 22 31.30 27.87 -7.05
CA ALA A 22 32.17 27.24 -6.05
C ALA A 22 31.49 27.07 -4.70
N GLY A 23 30.69 28.06 -4.28
CA GLY A 23 29.87 28.02 -3.09
C GLY A 23 28.66 27.07 -3.23
N GLY A 24 28.30 26.65 -4.45
CA GLY A 24 27.13 25.80 -4.74
C GLY A 24 25.80 26.51 -4.65
N ALA A 25 25.78 27.84 -4.69
CA ALA A 25 24.58 28.68 -4.62
C ALA A 25 24.24 29.32 -5.97
N HIS A 26 24.71 28.76 -7.08
CA HIS A 26 24.34 29.19 -8.42
C HIS A 26 23.10 28.46 -8.89
N HIS A 27 22.04 29.19 -9.24
CA HIS A 27 20.75 28.56 -9.60
C HIS A 27 20.75 27.90 -10.98
N ASP A 28 21.62 28.39 -11.89
CA ASP A 28 21.76 27.84 -13.25
C ASP A 28 23.22 27.62 -13.60
N PRO A 29 23.86 26.54 -13.13
CA PRO A 29 25.25 26.21 -13.50
C PRO A 29 25.47 26.06 -15.01
N HIS A 30 24.44 25.65 -15.76
CA HIS A 30 24.51 25.43 -17.21
C HIS A 30 24.64 26.74 -17.97
N SER A 31 24.29 27.90 -17.41
CA SER A 31 24.52 29.21 -18.05
C SER A 31 26.02 29.58 -18.10
N ILE A 32 26.85 28.94 -17.27
CA ILE A 32 28.29 29.21 -17.18
C ILE A 32 29.10 28.01 -17.65
N LEU A 33 28.74 26.81 -17.22
CA LEU A 33 29.43 25.55 -17.54
C LEU A 33 28.88 24.94 -18.82
N GLY A 34 29.68 24.05 -19.44
CA GLY A 34 29.38 23.50 -20.76
C GLY A 34 29.95 24.37 -21.89
N ALA A 35 29.37 24.23 -23.06
CA ALA A 35 29.85 24.88 -24.30
C ALA A 35 28.95 26.07 -24.67
N HIS A 36 29.55 27.27 -24.77
CA HIS A 36 28.84 28.53 -25.06
C HIS A 36 29.47 29.28 -26.21
N PRO A 37 28.69 29.79 -27.20
CA PRO A 37 29.17 30.70 -28.19
C PRO A 37 29.68 32.00 -27.53
N THR A 38 30.85 32.45 -27.94
CA THR A 38 31.48 33.71 -27.50
C THR A 38 32.03 34.48 -28.70
N PRO A 39 32.32 35.76 -28.57
CA PRO A 39 32.88 36.54 -29.69
C PRO A 39 34.18 35.97 -30.30
N GLY A 40 34.90 35.13 -29.55
CA GLY A 40 36.14 34.48 -30.01
C GLY A 40 35.94 33.08 -30.62
N GLY A 41 34.72 32.56 -30.68
CA GLY A 41 34.38 31.20 -31.10
C GLY A 41 33.54 30.47 -30.06
N LEU A 42 33.75 29.18 -29.87
CA LEU A 42 33.06 28.36 -28.85
C LEU A 42 33.92 28.24 -27.59
N THR A 43 33.44 28.71 -26.45
CA THR A 43 34.12 28.52 -25.16
C THR A 43 33.49 27.39 -24.38
N VAL A 44 34.29 26.40 -23.99
CA VAL A 44 33.87 25.28 -23.10
C VAL A 44 34.43 25.53 -21.71
N ARG A 45 33.54 25.48 -20.68
CA ARG A 45 33.93 25.56 -19.25
C ARG A 45 33.53 24.31 -18.54
N ALA A 46 34.46 23.72 -17.78
CA ALA A 46 34.26 22.53 -17.00
C ALA A 46 34.58 22.76 -15.51
N LEU A 47 33.69 22.39 -14.62
CA LEU A 47 33.91 22.42 -13.17
C LEU A 47 34.50 21.08 -12.73
N LYS A 48 35.77 21.04 -12.39
CA LYS A 48 36.50 19.87 -11.91
C LYS A 48 37.35 20.25 -10.69
N PRO A 49 36.74 20.37 -9.52
CA PRO A 49 37.46 20.68 -8.29
C PRO A 49 38.60 19.67 -8.05
N LEU A 50 39.75 20.19 -7.58
CA LEU A 50 40.95 19.39 -7.29
C LEU A 50 41.64 18.76 -8.52
N ALA A 51 41.14 18.94 -9.73
CA ALA A 51 41.83 18.45 -10.93
C ALA A 51 43.14 19.21 -11.15
N LYS A 52 44.19 18.46 -11.47
CA LYS A 52 45.51 19.02 -11.80
C LYS A 52 45.58 19.45 -13.28
N LYS A 53 44.87 18.74 -14.13
CA LYS A 53 44.81 18.98 -15.58
C LYS A 53 43.42 18.56 -16.10
N VAL A 54 42.87 19.37 -16.99
CA VAL A 54 41.66 19.05 -17.75
C VAL A 54 41.94 19.32 -19.24
N GLU A 55 41.51 18.37 -20.06
CA GLU A 55 41.62 18.47 -21.52
C GLU A 55 40.25 18.25 -22.14
N LEU A 56 39.89 19.08 -23.11
CA LEU A 56 38.73 18.86 -23.97
C LEU A 56 39.12 17.90 -25.08
N VAL A 57 38.40 16.81 -25.21
CA VAL A 57 38.58 15.76 -26.22
C VAL A 57 37.44 15.87 -27.22
N LEU A 58 37.73 16.27 -28.44
CA LEU A 58 36.78 16.30 -29.56
C LEU A 58 36.89 14.99 -30.32
N ASP A 59 35.75 14.38 -30.64
CA ASP A 59 35.65 13.16 -31.43
C ASP A 59 34.88 13.51 -32.72
N ASP A 60 35.60 13.71 -33.80
CA ASP A 60 35.07 14.09 -35.13
C ASP A 60 35.23 12.90 -36.10
N GLY A 61 34.77 11.73 -35.68
CA GLY A 61 34.81 10.48 -36.44
C GLY A 61 36.22 9.94 -36.65
N ASP A 62 36.87 10.34 -37.71
CA ASP A 62 38.23 9.85 -38.07
C ASP A 62 39.37 10.62 -37.38
N GLN A 63 39.09 11.76 -36.73
CA GLN A 63 40.11 12.59 -36.08
C GLN A 63 39.76 12.93 -34.65
N ARG A 64 40.59 12.47 -33.72
CA ARG A 64 40.49 12.82 -32.32
C ARG A 64 41.41 13.99 -31.98
N ALA A 65 40.85 15.13 -31.62
CA ALA A 65 41.62 16.33 -31.23
C ALA A 65 41.51 16.53 -29.71
N THR A 66 42.65 16.92 -29.11
CA THR A 66 42.71 17.19 -27.67
C THR A 66 43.20 18.64 -27.46
N HIS A 67 42.43 19.39 -26.68
CA HIS A 67 42.74 20.79 -26.36
C HIS A 67 42.96 20.93 -24.85
N GLN A 68 44.10 21.46 -24.42
CA GLN A 68 44.39 21.74 -23.02
C GLN A 68 43.47 22.89 -22.54
N MET A 69 42.74 22.64 -21.43
CA MET A 69 41.94 23.69 -20.78
C MET A 69 42.79 24.43 -19.74
N THR A 70 42.57 25.75 -19.65
CA THR A 70 43.27 26.61 -18.70
C THR A 70 42.44 26.74 -17.43
N HIS A 71 43.08 26.50 -16.28
CA HIS A 71 42.45 26.74 -14.98
C HIS A 71 42.15 28.22 -14.78
N GLN A 72 40.91 28.57 -14.53
CA GLN A 72 40.48 29.95 -14.24
C GLN A 72 40.50 30.20 -12.73
N ARG A 73 39.44 29.79 -12.01
CA ARG A 73 39.32 29.91 -10.55
C ARG A 73 38.42 28.77 -10.00
N TYR A 74 38.58 28.47 -8.75
CA TYR A 74 37.69 27.56 -7.99
C TYR A 74 37.47 26.19 -8.64
N GLY A 75 38.44 25.66 -9.36
CA GLY A 75 38.33 24.39 -10.07
C GLY A 75 37.57 24.45 -11.40
N VAL A 76 37.29 25.64 -11.92
CA VAL A 76 36.77 25.84 -13.26
C VAL A 76 37.92 25.91 -14.25
N PHE A 77 37.84 25.13 -15.33
CA PHE A 77 38.77 25.10 -16.45
C PHE A 77 38.05 25.55 -17.72
N ALA A 78 38.72 26.28 -18.59
CA ALA A 78 38.14 26.78 -19.83
C ALA A 78 39.08 26.64 -21.02
N VAL A 79 38.48 26.47 -22.20
CA VAL A 79 39.17 26.57 -23.50
C VAL A 79 38.22 27.19 -24.51
N THR A 80 38.77 28.08 -25.38
CA THR A 80 38.04 28.65 -26.51
C THR A 80 38.52 28.01 -27.79
N LEU A 81 37.59 27.54 -28.62
CA LEU A 81 37.83 26.95 -29.94
C LEU A 81 37.52 28.00 -31.00
N PRO A 82 38.55 28.59 -31.65
CA PRO A 82 38.33 29.64 -32.64
C PRO A 82 37.64 29.10 -33.91
N GLY A 83 36.66 29.86 -34.42
CA GLY A 83 35.98 29.53 -35.68
C GLY A 83 35.04 28.34 -35.64
N VAL A 84 34.68 27.85 -34.41
CA VAL A 84 33.69 26.80 -34.21
C VAL A 84 32.35 27.44 -33.89
N ASP A 85 31.36 27.26 -34.78
CA ASP A 85 30.02 27.86 -34.66
C ASP A 85 28.96 26.88 -34.07
N LYS A 86 29.26 25.59 -34.02
CA LYS A 86 28.37 24.56 -33.50
C LYS A 86 29.07 23.77 -32.41
N ILE A 87 28.34 23.40 -31.38
CA ILE A 87 28.83 22.56 -30.29
C ILE A 87 29.06 21.13 -30.82
N PRO A 88 30.34 20.70 -30.97
CA PRO A 88 30.65 19.35 -31.39
C PRO A 88 30.44 18.37 -30.24
N PRO A 89 30.29 17.05 -30.50
CA PRO A 89 30.41 16.03 -29.46
C PRO A 89 31.82 16.14 -28.82
N TYR A 90 31.84 16.13 -27.47
CA TYR A 90 33.11 16.20 -26.75
C TYR A 90 33.02 15.41 -25.42
N ARG A 91 34.20 15.03 -24.91
CA ARG A 91 34.40 14.49 -23.57
C ARG A 91 35.48 15.29 -22.85
N LEU A 92 35.54 15.13 -21.53
CA LEU A 92 36.56 15.74 -20.69
C LEU A 92 37.55 14.66 -20.23
N ARG A 93 38.86 14.86 -20.49
CA ARG A 93 39.92 14.05 -19.90
C ARG A 93 40.44 14.78 -18.68
N VAL A 94 40.21 14.19 -17.48
CA VAL A 94 40.53 14.80 -16.18
C VAL A 94 41.68 14.02 -15.54
N THR A 95 42.70 14.73 -15.07
CA THR A 95 43.81 14.14 -14.32
C THR A 95 43.84 14.73 -12.92
N TYR A 96 43.75 13.88 -11.93
CA TYR A 96 43.94 14.21 -10.52
C TYR A 96 45.34 13.86 -10.05
N GLU A 97 45.78 14.40 -8.90
CA GLU A 97 47.09 14.09 -8.35
C GLU A 97 47.22 12.61 -7.96
N GLY A 98 48.26 11.94 -8.52
CA GLY A 98 48.50 10.52 -8.23
C GLY A 98 47.52 9.54 -8.90
N ALA A 99 46.63 9.98 -9.79
CA ALA A 99 45.70 9.14 -10.52
C ALA A 99 45.97 9.14 -12.04
N GLU A 100 45.59 8.03 -12.70
CA GLU A 100 45.59 7.99 -14.18
C GLU A 100 44.48 8.91 -14.74
N PRO A 101 44.68 9.46 -15.95
CA PRO A 101 43.69 10.28 -16.61
C PRO A 101 42.37 9.53 -16.86
N LEU A 102 41.25 10.13 -16.51
CA LEU A 102 39.90 9.59 -16.70
C LEU A 102 39.14 10.39 -17.73
N GLU A 103 38.50 9.73 -18.71
CA GLU A 103 37.62 10.41 -19.68
C GLU A 103 36.16 10.25 -19.18
N VAL A 104 35.50 11.43 -19.03
CA VAL A 104 34.11 11.52 -18.54
C VAL A 104 33.28 12.39 -19.50
N GLY A 105 31.98 12.16 -19.54
CA GLY A 105 31.03 13.08 -20.14
C GLY A 105 30.94 14.39 -19.35
N ASP A 106 30.45 15.43 -19.99
CA ASP A 106 30.21 16.73 -19.36
C ASP A 106 28.71 16.87 -19.01
N PRO A 107 28.30 16.86 -17.73
CA PRO A 107 26.91 17.02 -17.34
C PRO A 107 26.27 18.32 -17.83
N TYR A 108 27.09 19.35 -18.05
CA TYR A 108 26.60 20.71 -18.35
C TYR A 108 26.41 21.00 -19.85
N ARG A 109 26.63 20.00 -20.72
CA ARG A 109 26.34 20.18 -22.16
C ARG A 109 24.87 19.85 -22.51
N HIS A 110 24.11 19.28 -21.59
CA HIS A 110 22.79 18.72 -21.84
C HIS A 110 21.64 19.70 -21.54
N TRP A 111 20.59 19.63 -22.35
CA TRP A 111 19.33 20.33 -22.11
C TRP A 111 18.60 19.75 -20.92
N PRO A 112 17.56 20.43 -20.35
CA PRO A 112 16.72 19.84 -19.33
C PRO A 112 16.06 18.54 -19.79
N THR A 113 15.99 17.56 -18.90
CA THR A 113 15.31 16.28 -19.15
C THR A 113 13.81 16.35 -18.85
N LEU A 114 13.38 17.34 -18.05
CA LEU A 114 11.95 17.59 -17.76
C LEU A 114 11.40 18.63 -18.72
N GLY A 115 10.18 18.35 -19.25
CA GLY A 115 9.43 19.25 -20.11
C GLY A 115 8.60 20.27 -19.31
N GLU A 116 8.13 21.31 -20.01
CA GLU A 116 7.28 22.35 -19.41
C GLU A 116 5.98 21.80 -18.85
N VAL A 117 5.41 20.73 -19.46
CA VAL A 117 4.18 20.08 -18.99
C VAL A 117 4.42 19.42 -17.64
N ASP A 118 5.52 18.67 -17.48
CA ASP A 118 5.85 18.02 -16.21
C ASP A 118 6.04 19.06 -15.11
N LEU A 119 6.79 20.13 -15.38
CA LEU A 119 7.04 21.22 -14.42
C LEU A 119 5.75 21.95 -14.04
N HIS A 120 4.83 22.13 -14.98
CA HIS A 120 3.52 22.71 -14.70
C HIS A 120 2.69 21.79 -13.79
N LEU A 121 2.58 20.51 -14.12
CA LEU A 121 1.83 19.52 -13.32
C LEU A 121 2.41 19.36 -11.91
N ILE A 122 3.74 19.35 -11.77
CA ILE A 122 4.41 19.32 -10.46
C ILE A 122 4.04 20.57 -9.65
N GLY A 123 4.12 21.76 -10.27
CA GLY A 123 3.78 23.02 -9.62
C GLY A 123 2.31 23.15 -9.21
N GLU A 124 1.39 22.47 -9.90
CA GLU A 124 -0.02 22.36 -9.52
C GLU A 124 -0.29 21.24 -8.51
N GLY A 125 0.69 20.36 -8.25
CA GLY A 125 0.52 19.17 -7.40
C GLY A 125 -0.41 18.13 -8.02
N ARG A 126 -0.33 17.91 -9.32
CA ARG A 126 -1.22 17.01 -10.10
C ARG A 126 -0.50 16.02 -10.99
N HIS A 127 0.80 15.81 -10.79
CA HIS A 127 1.58 14.87 -11.60
C HIS A 127 1.37 13.43 -11.07
N GLU A 128 0.41 12.70 -11.59
CA GLU A 128 0.01 11.38 -11.10
C GLU A 128 1.07 10.29 -11.26
N ARG A 129 2.04 10.50 -12.18
CA ARG A 129 3.20 9.61 -12.40
C ARG A 129 4.51 10.29 -12.00
N LEU A 130 4.51 10.85 -10.81
CA LEU A 130 5.62 11.66 -10.31
C LEU A 130 6.96 10.90 -10.33
N TRP A 131 6.91 9.57 -10.10
CA TRP A 131 8.10 8.69 -10.14
C TRP A 131 8.72 8.54 -11.54
N GLU A 132 7.99 8.87 -12.62
CA GLU A 132 8.54 8.84 -13.98
C GLU A 132 9.40 10.06 -14.29
N VAL A 133 9.30 11.14 -13.50
CA VAL A 133 9.94 12.42 -13.77
C VAL A 133 10.86 12.91 -12.65
N LEU A 134 10.62 12.56 -11.38
CA LEU A 134 11.49 12.86 -10.25
C LEU A 134 12.32 11.63 -9.82
N GLY A 135 13.39 11.89 -9.05
CA GLY A 135 14.36 10.90 -8.60
C GLY A 135 15.49 10.69 -9.60
N ALA A 136 16.20 9.56 -9.45
CA ALA A 136 17.24 9.13 -10.39
C ALA A 136 16.65 8.24 -11.47
N ARG A 137 16.75 8.65 -12.73
CA ARG A 137 16.18 7.94 -13.88
C ARG A 137 17.28 7.62 -14.89
N VAL A 138 17.51 6.33 -15.11
CA VAL A 138 18.41 5.87 -16.18
C VAL A 138 17.76 6.18 -17.52
N THR A 139 18.46 6.92 -18.36
CA THR A 139 17.91 7.37 -19.65
C THR A 139 19.03 7.65 -20.64
N ARG A 140 18.69 7.62 -21.92
CA ARG A 140 19.51 8.15 -23.00
C ARG A 140 19.07 9.57 -23.33
N HIS A 141 19.96 10.53 -23.18
CA HIS A 141 19.68 11.96 -23.41
C HIS A 141 20.78 12.60 -24.27
N ASP A 142 20.39 13.35 -25.28
CA ASP A 142 21.32 13.97 -26.27
C ASP A 142 22.37 12.97 -26.78
N ASP A 143 21.95 11.74 -27.12
CA ASP A 143 22.79 10.65 -27.62
C ASP A 143 23.81 10.07 -26.61
N GLU A 144 23.72 10.40 -25.31
CA GLU A 144 24.52 9.80 -24.26
C GLU A 144 23.65 9.01 -23.26
N ASP A 145 24.15 7.84 -22.86
CA ASP A 145 23.53 7.05 -21.79
C ASP A 145 24.00 7.58 -20.43
N GLY A 146 23.07 7.68 -19.48
CA GLY A 146 23.37 8.22 -18.16
C GLY A 146 22.16 8.22 -17.24
N THR A 147 22.24 9.01 -16.18
CA THR A 147 21.17 9.17 -15.19
C THR A 147 20.77 10.64 -15.06
N ALA A 148 19.47 10.89 -15.22
CA ALA A 148 18.85 12.16 -14.88
C ALA A 148 18.46 12.18 -13.41
N PHE A 149 18.98 13.12 -12.65
CA PHE A 149 18.63 13.35 -11.24
C PHE A 149 17.70 14.56 -11.14
N SER A 150 16.55 14.38 -10.49
CA SER A 150 15.58 15.46 -10.31
C SER A 150 15.01 15.40 -8.91
N VAL A 151 14.96 16.54 -8.19
CA VAL A 151 14.43 16.61 -6.82
C VAL A 151 13.67 17.91 -6.59
N TRP A 152 12.56 17.81 -5.88
CA TRP A 152 11.77 18.97 -5.47
C TRP A 152 12.30 19.54 -4.15
N ALA A 153 12.84 20.75 -4.20
CA ALA A 153 13.41 21.48 -3.06
C ALA A 153 13.25 23.01 -3.28
N PRO A 154 12.02 23.55 -3.21
CA PRO A 154 11.68 24.91 -3.64
C PRO A 154 12.36 26.00 -2.81
N ASN A 155 12.72 25.74 -1.55
CA ASN A 155 13.37 26.72 -0.69
C ASN A 155 14.89 26.53 -0.60
N ALA A 156 15.44 25.55 -1.32
CA ALA A 156 16.88 25.33 -1.38
C ALA A 156 17.58 26.50 -2.09
N ARG A 157 18.74 26.87 -1.59
CA ARG A 157 19.64 27.87 -2.20
C ARG A 157 20.61 27.25 -3.21
N GLY A 158 20.76 25.92 -3.16
CA GLY A 158 21.57 25.13 -4.06
C GLY A 158 21.37 23.64 -3.79
N VAL A 159 21.50 22.82 -4.82
CA VAL A 159 21.45 21.36 -4.72
C VAL A 159 22.60 20.78 -5.53
N ARG A 160 23.19 19.70 -5.03
CA ARG A 160 24.27 18.93 -5.66
C ARG A 160 23.95 17.46 -5.62
N VAL A 161 24.42 16.70 -6.61
CA VAL A 161 24.44 15.24 -6.53
C VAL A 161 25.78 14.78 -5.98
N GLU A 162 25.78 13.93 -4.96
CA GLU A 162 26.97 13.28 -4.40
C GLU A 162 26.79 11.76 -4.39
N GLY A 163 27.87 11.03 -4.55
CA GLY A 163 27.82 9.57 -4.59
C GLY A 163 29.20 8.94 -4.73
N GLY A 164 29.25 7.63 -4.91
CA GLY A 164 30.50 6.91 -5.11
C GLY A 164 31.32 7.42 -6.29
N PHE A 165 30.65 7.87 -7.35
CA PHE A 165 31.23 8.38 -8.57
C PHE A 165 32.00 9.70 -8.43
N ASN A 166 31.78 10.44 -7.36
CA ASN A 166 32.50 11.69 -7.06
C ASN A 166 33.06 11.70 -5.63
N HIS A 167 33.30 10.51 -5.04
CA HIS A 167 33.85 10.34 -3.70
C HIS A 167 33.01 11.08 -2.61
N TRP A 168 31.68 11.11 -2.78
CA TRP A 168 30.75 11.79 -1.89
C TRP A 168 31.04 13.30 -1.74
N ASN A 169 31.62 13.90 -2.78
CA ASN A 169 31.87 15.32 -2.85
C ASN A 169 31.09 15.93 -4.04
N GLY A 170 29.91 16.42 -3.76
CA GLY A 170 29.03 17.00 -4.75
C GLY A 170 29.49 18.34 -5.37
N SER A 171 30.64 18.90 -4.95
CA SER A 171 31.08 20.23 -5.38
C SER A 171 31.30 20.32 -6.89
N GLY A 172 31.55 19.22 -7.58
CA GLY A 172 31.68 19.15 -9.03
C GLY A 172 30.37 18.90 -9.80
N HIS A 173 29.25 18.73 -9.09
CA HIS A 173 27.95 18.35 -9.67
C HIS A 173 26.80 19.23 -9.15
N PRO A 174 26.90 20.57 -9.16
CA PRO A 174 25.77 21.45 -8.84
C PRO A 174 24.65 21.28 -9.88
N MET A 175 23.41 21.20 -9.39
CA MET A 175 22.21 21.07 -10.19
C MET A 175 21.66 22.45 -10.59
N ARG A 176 20.90 22.52 -11.70
CA ARG A 176 20.16 23.71 -12.08
C ARG A 176 18.75 23.71 -11.50
N SER A 177 18.27 24.86 -11.11
CA SER A 177 16.88 25.10 -10.74
C SER A 177 16.04 25.28 -12.02
N LEU A 178 14.89 24.57 -12.07
CA LEU A 178 13.94 24.69 -13.18
C LEU A 178 12.83 25.71 -12.84
N GLY A 179 13.26 26.86 -12.36
CA GLY A 179 12.43 28.04 -12.15
C GLY A 179 11.42 27.89 -11.02
N ARG A 180 10.14 28.25 -11.25
CA ARG A 180 9.09 28.32 -10.23
C ARG A 180 8.57 26.95 -9.78
N SER A 181 8.90 25.87 -10.49
CA SER A 181 8.50 24.51 -10.09
C SER A 181 9.13 24.07 -8.78
N GLY A 182 10.24 24.68 -8.36
CA GLY A 182 11.03 24.25 -7.21
C GLY A 182 11.83 22.98 -7.45
N VAL A 183 11.86 22.47 -8.68
CA VAL A 183 12.63 21.28 -9.06
C VAL A 183 14.06 21.67 -9.41
N TRP A 184 15.00 20.88 -8.92
CA TRP A 184 16.41 20.90 -9.29
C TRP A 184 16.74 19.69 -10.14
N GLU A 185 17.61 19.85 -11.16
CA GLU A 185 17.89 18.79 -12.14
C GLU A 185 19.33 18.81 -12.60
N LEU A 186 19.89 17.60 -12.86
CA LEU A 186 21.16 17.39 -13.53
C LEU A 186 21.18 16.04 -14.23
N PHE A 187 21.51 16.00 -15.51
CA PHE A 187 21.86 14.75 -16.20
C PHE A 187 23.34 14.46 -16.04
N VAL A 188 23.70 13.25 -15.59
CA VAL A 188 25.11 12.84 -15.44
C VAL A 188 25.39 11.65 -16.35
N PRO A 189 26.19 11.87 -17.45
CA PRO A 189 26.55 10.82 -18.36
C PRO A 189 27.34 9.69 -17.70
N GLY A 190 27.08 8.46 -18.13
CA GLY A 190 27.85 7.26 -17.72
C GLY A 190 27.50 6.69 -16.36
N LEU A 191 26.56 7.27 -15.62
CA LEU A 191 26.01 6.67 -14.41
C LEU A 191 24.84 5.76 -14.75
N GLY A 192 24.68 4.67 -13.98
CA GLY A 192 23.66 3.67 -14.24
C GLY A 192 23.23 2.86 -13.01
N PRO A 193 22.47 1.78 -13.22
CA PRO A 193 21.95 0.95 -12.14
C PRO A 193 23.07 0.43 -11.21
N GLY A 194 22.82 0.53 -9.91
CA GLY A 194 23.75 0.12 -8.87
C GLY A 194 24.66 1.23 -8.32
N ASP A 195 24.74 2.38 -8.97
CA ASP A 195 25.47 3.53 -8.43
C ASP A 195 24.73 4.13 -7.24
N HIS A 196 25.51 4.43 -6.17
CA HIS A 196 25.00 5.02 -4.94
C HIS A 196 25.05 6.53 -4.99
N TYR A 197 23.99 7.20 -4.50
CA TYR A 197 23.91 8.66 -4.51
C TYR A 197 23.09 9.22 -3.35
N LYS A 198 23.27 10.52 -3.13
CA LYS A 198 22.42 11.40 -2.31
C LYS A 198 22.32 12.78 -2.93
N PHE A 199 21.39 13.58 -2.44
CA PHE A 199 21.35 15.01 -2.70
C PHE A 199 22.00 15.76 -1.55
N SER A 200 22.98 16.61 -1.86
CA SER A 200 23.51 17.60 -0.92
C SER A 200 22.72 18.89 -1.12
N VAL A 201 21.93 19.29 -0.14
CA VAL A 201 20.98 20.42 -0.21
C VAL A 201 21.46 21.57 0.65
N LEU A 202 21.69 22.74 0.06
CA LEU A 202 21.90 23.99 0.77
C LEU A 202 20.54 24.58 1.15
N GLY A 203 20.15 24.41 2.42
CA GLY A 203 18.87 24.86 2.89
C GLY A 203 18.69 26.38 2.89
N ALA A 204 17.45 26.84 3.06
CA ALA A 204 17.12 28.25 3.23
C ALA A 204 17.88 28.91 4.39
N ASP A 205 18.23 28.15 5.41
CA ASP A 205 19.04 28.56 6.56
C ASP A 205 20.54 28.64 6.28
N GLY A 206 20.99 28.29 5.06
CA GLY A 206 22.39 28.34 4.64
C GLY A 206 23.23 27.15 5.09
N VAL A 207 22.61 26.07 5.58
CA VAL A 207 23.30 24.84 6.05
C VAL A 207 23.21 23.77 4.96
N TRP A 208 24.35 23.13 4.62
CA TRP A 208 24.39 21.95 3.76
C TRP A 208 23.93 20.70 4.52
N ARG A 209 23.05 19.92 3.89
CA ARG A 209 22.55 18.64 4.40
C ARG A 209 22.66 17.57 3.32
N SER A 210 23.15 16.39 3.70
CA SER A 210 23.14 15.21 2.82
C SER A 210 21.81 14.48 3.02
N LYS A 211 21.02 14.39 1.95
CA LYS A 211 19.64 13.87 1.95
C LYS A 211 19.52 12.66 1.03
N ALA A 212 18.86 11.60 1.51
CA ALA A 212 18.38 10.55 0.62
C ALA A 212 17.36 11.11 -0.38
N ASP A 213 17.25 10.50 -1.53
CA ASP A 213 16.26 10.89 -2.53
C ASP A 213 14.84 10.50 -2.06
N PRO A 214 13.90 11.46 -1.95
CA PRO A 214 12.50 11.14 -1.61
C PRO A 214 11.83 10.18 -2.59
N MET A 215 12.31 10.13 -3.84
CA MET A 215 11.78 9.29 -4.91
C MET A 215 12.65 8.05 -5.18
N ALA A 216 13.58 7.71 -4.27
CA ALA A 216 14.44 6.54 -4.42
C ALA A 216 13.61 5.26 -4.60
N ARG A 217 13.90 4.50 -5.66
CA ARG A 217 13.25 3.20 -5.94
C ARG A 217 13.99 2.03 -5.33
N ARG A 218 15.23 2.28 -4.89
CA ARG A 218 16.10 1.32 -4.19
C ARG A 218 17.00 2.07 -3.22
N THR A 219 17.28 1.44 -2.09
CA THR A 219 18.13 2.00 -1.03
C THR A 219 19.20 0.99 -0.61
N GLU A 220 20.20 1.46 0.12
CA GLU A 220 21.07 0.58 0.90
C GLU A 220 20.30 -0.08 2.04
N VAL A 221 20.85 -1.20 2.52
CA VAL A 221 20.35 -1.83 3.76
C VAL A 221 20.72 -0.96 4.96
N PRO A 222 19.75 -0.60 5.83
CA PRO A 222 20.06 0.13 7.06
C PRO A 222 21.12 -0.58 7.94
N PRO A 223 22.00 0.16 8.62
CA PRO A 223 21.93 1.61 8.90
C PRO A 223 22.53 2.52 7.80
N ALA A 224 22.96 1.98 6.67
CA ALA A 224 23.37 2.78 5.53
C ALA A 224 22.15 3.54 4.96
N THR A 225 22.36 4.69 4.32
CA THR A 225 21.28 5.64 4.03
C THR A 225 21.34 6.23 2.60
N ALA A 226 22.17 5.66 1.73
CA ALA A 226 22.21 6.14 0.35
C ALA A 226 21.06 5.55 -0.47
N SER A 227 20.63 6.33 -1.44
CA SER A 227 19.79 5.89 -2.54
C SER A 227 20.64 5.16 -3.58
N ILE A 228 20.06 4.20 -4.29
CA ILE A 228 20.72 3.43 -5.35
C ILE A 228 19.95 3.68 -6.64
N ILE A 229 20.67 3.96 -7.73
CA ILE A 229 20.09 4.10 -9.05
C ILE A 229 19.49 2.74 -9.45
N GLU A 230 18.20 2.73 -9.78
CA GLU A 230 17.44 1.53 -10.10
C GLU A 230 16.84 1.63 -11.50
N ALA A 231 16.93 0.54 -12.25
CA ALA A 231 16.20 0.33 -13.49
C ALA A 231 15.75 -1.12 -13.53
N SER A 232 14.44 -1.34 -13.39
CA SER A 232 13.87 -2.68 -13.41
C SER A 232 14.04 -3.35 -14.75
N THR A 233 14.38 -4.64 -14.72
CA THR A 233 14.36 -5.53 -15.89
C THR A 233 13.34 -6.65 -15.73
N TYR A 234 12.48 -6.55 -14.71
CA TYR A 234 11.50 -7.57 -14.41
C TYR A 234 10.42 -7.63 -15.51
N ALA A 235 10.10 -8.85 -15.94
CA ALA A 235 9.02 -9.11 -16.87
C ALA A 235 7.90 -9.83 -16.11
N TRP A 236 6.74 -9.20 -15.97
CA TRP A 236 5.58 -9.74 -15.28
C TRP A 236 4.98 -10.94 -16.00
N GLY A 237 4.52 -11.92 -15.25
CA GLY A 237 3.80 -13.10 -15.76
C GLY A 237 2.31 -13.13 -15.39
N ASP A 238 1.77 -12.05 -14.84
CA ASP A 238 0.47 -11.97 -14.17
C ASP A 238 -0.65 -11.28 -15.00
N GLU A 239 -0.51 -11.19 -16.33
CA GLU A 239 -1.51 -10.50 -17.18
C GLU A 239 -2.94 -11.03 -16.98
N GLU A 240 -3.09 -12.36 -16.81
CA GLU A 240 -4.40 -12.98 -16.58
C GLU A 240 -4.98 -12.61 -15.20
N TRP A 241 -4.13 -12.49 -14.17
CA TRP A 241 -4.53 -12.00 -12.86
C TRP A 241 -5.03 -10.56 -12.95
N MET A 242 -4.25 -9.68 -13.58
CA MET A 242 -4.58 -8.26 -13.73
C MET A 242 -5.89 -8.07 -14.52
N ARG A 243 -6.13 -8.87 -15.55
CA ARG A 243 -7.39 -8.84 -16.31
C ARG A 243 -8.58 -9.24 -15.43
N ARG A 244 -8.48 -10.36 -14.70
CA ARG A 244 -9.53 -10.83 -13.78
C ARG A 244 -9.77 -9.86 -12.65
N ARG A 245 -8.70 -9.27 -12.09
CA ARG A 245 -8.80 -8.25 -11.05
C ARG A 245 -9.65 -7.07 -11.51
N ALA A 246 -9.42 -6.57 -12.72
CA ALA A 246 -10.14 -5.40 -13.24
C ALA A 246 -11.66 -5.62 -13.40
N GLU A 247 -12.10 -6.88 -13.50
CA GLU A 247 -13.51 -7.27 -13.65
C GLU A 247 -14.18 -7.66 -12.31
N ARG A 248 -13.41 -7.73 -11.21
CA ARG A 248 -13.85 -8.27 -9.93
C ARG A 248 -14.77 -7.32 -9.17
N ASP A 249 -15.84 -7.85 -8.59
CA ASP A 249 -16.64 -7.17 -7.56
C ASP A 249 -16.15 -7.59 -6.16
N ASN A 250 -15.27 -6.80 -5.57
CA ASN A 250 -14.66 -7.10 -4.28
C ASN A 250 -15.68 -7.16 -3.12
N LEU A 251 -16.86 -6.56 -3.25
CA LEU A 251 -17.91 -6.67 -2.22
C LEU A 251 -18.54 -8.05 -2.22
N ALA A 252 -18.75 -8.64 -3.39
CA ALA A 252 -19.39 -9.94 -3.58
C ALA A 252 -18.42 -11.13 -3.64
N GLU A 253 -17.10 -10.90 -3.61
CA GLU A 253 -16.06 -11.93 -3.66
C GLU A 253 -15.54 -12.28 -2.24
N PRO A 254 -15.05 -13.53 -2.02
CA PRO A 254 -14.45 -13.90 -0.75
C PRO A 254 -13.12 -13.19 -0.53
N MET A 255 -12.90 -12.65 0.67
CA MET A 255 -11.61 -12.12 1.10
C MET A 255 -11.29 -12.61 2.52
N ALA A 256 -10.28 -13.49 2.60
CA ALA A 256 -9.63 -13.91 3.83
C ALA A 256 -8.15 -13.59 3.68
N ALA A 257 -7.68 -12.56 4.38
CA ALA A 257 -6.31 -12.07 4.32
C ALA A 257 -5.45 -12.67 5.43
N TYR A 258 -4.25 -13.09 5.07
CA TYR A 258 -3.19 -13.50 5.99
C TYR A 258 -2.22 -12.34 6.17
N GLU A 259 -2.25 -11.68 7.33
CA GLU A 259 -1.40 -10.53 7.64
C GLU A 259 -0.01 -11.01 8.05
N VAL A 260 1.05 -10.48 7.42
CA VAL A 260 2.42 -10.99 7.53
C VAL A 260 3.44 -9.89 7.74
N HIS A 261 4.27 -10.03 8.77
CA HIS A 261 5.53 -9.31 8.90
C HIS A 261 6.67 -10.18 8.33
N LEU A 262 7.19 -9.80 7.17
CA LEU A 262 8.14 -10.62 6.40
C LEU A 262 9.38 -11.01 7.20
N GLY A 263 9.91 -10.08 8.02
CA GLY A 263 11.14 -10.28 8.78
C GLY A 263 11.05 -11.30 9.90
N SER A 264 9.84 -11.56 10.45
CA SER A 264 9.63 -12.48 11.56
C SER A 264 8.74 -13.67 11.25
N TRP A 265 8.17 -13.77 10.05
CA TRP A 265 7.46 -14.99 9.64
C TRP A 265 8.39 -16.21 9.64
N ARG A 266 9.50 -16.12 8.94
CA ARG A 266 10.69 -17.00 9.04
C ARG A 266 11.93 -16.12 8.87
N PRO A 267 12.67 -15.83 9.95
CA PRO A 267 13.81 -14.93 9.89
C PRO A 267 14.90 -15.39 8.92
N GLY A 268 15.43 -14.42 8.17
CA GLY A 268 16.56 -14.64 7.25
C GLY A 268 16.19 -14.98 5.82
N LEU A 269 14.89 -15.10 5.49
CA LEU A 269 14.45 -15.32 4.11
C LEU A 269 14.53 -14.03 3.28
N SER A 270 15.00 -14.17 2.05
CA SER A 270 14.92 -13.16 0.99
C SER A 270 13.53 -13.13 0.33
N TYR A 271 13.23 -12.08 -0.45
CA TYR A 271 12.01 -12.03 -1.27
C TYR A 271 11.88 -13.24 -2.20
N ALA A 272 13.00 -13.71 -2.77
CA ALA A 272 13.02 -14.88 -3.66
C ALA A 272 12.70 -16.19 -2.92
N GLU A 273 13.17 -16.36 -1.68
CA GLU A 273 12.84 -17.52 -0.86
C GLU A 273 11.40 -17.46 -0.36
N LEU A 274 10.90 -16.25 0.02
CA LEU A 274 9.51 -16.02 0.37
C LEU A 274 8.56 -16.31 -0.80
N ALA A 275 8.94 -16.02 -2.04
CA ALA A 275 8.20 -16.38 -3.25
C ALA A 275 7.96 -17.89 -3.40
N THR A 276 8.71 -18.72 -2.69
CA THR A 276 8.47 -20.15 -2.62
C THR A 276 7.79 -20.57 -1.32
N GLU A 277 8.38 -20.25 -0.17
CA GLU A 277 7.94 -20.80 1.12
C GLU A 277 6.62 -20.16 1.61
N LEU A 278 6.50 -18.84 1.51
CA LEU A 278 5.28 -18.14 1.94
C LEU A 278 4.11 -18.44 0.99
N VAL A 279 4.37 -18.45 -0.32
CA VAL A 279 3.33 -18.72 -1.32
C VAL A 279 2.77 -20.13 -1.13
N GLU A 280 3.63 -21.15 -1.00
CA GLU A 280 3.19 -22.52 -0.74
C GLU A 280 2.38 -22.64 0.55
N TYR A 281 2.82 -21.97 1.62
CA TYR A 281 2.12 -21.99 2.90
C TYR A 281 0.73 -21.36 2.82
N VAL A 282 0.63 -20.15 2.28
CA VAL A 282 -0.63 -19.39 2.16
C VAL A 282 -1.63 -20.12 1.25
N GLN A 283 -1.15 -20.69 0.15
CA GLN A 283 -1.97 -21.49 -0.78
C GLN A 283 -2.51 -22.75 -0.08
N ASN A 284 -1.66 -23.47 0.67
CA ASN A 284 -2.05 -24.66 1.43
C ASN A 284 -3.05 -24.33 2.55
N MET A 285 -2.96 -23.13 3.14
CA MET A 285 -3.90 -22.66 4.16
C MET A 285 -5.22 -22.12 3.55
N GLY A 286 -5.28 -21.91 2.25
CA GLY A 286 -6.48 -21.47 1.54
C GLY A 286 -6.85 -20.00 1.77
N PHE A 287 -5.93 -19.15 2.19
CA PHE A 287 -6.15 -17.71 2.23
C PHE A 287 -6.21 -17.14 0.81
N SER A 288 -7.12 -16.20 0.58
CA SER A 288 -7.31 -15.57 -0.72
C SER A 288 -6.38 -14.37 -0.95
N HIS A 289 -5.87 -13.77 0.12
CA HIS A 289 -5.00 -12.62 0.08
C HIS A 289 -3.89 -12.73 1.13
N VAL A 290 -2.77 -12.06 0.86
CA VAL A 290 -1.75 -11.74 1.86
C VAL A 290 -1.80 -10.22 2.10
N GLU A 291 -1.73 -9.78 3.35
CA GLU A 291 -1.52 -8.39 3.71
C GLU A 291 -0.14 -8.24 4.33
N PHE A 292 0.77 -7.54 3.64
CA PHE A 292 2.10 -7.28 4.17
C PHE A 292 2.09 -6.07 5.09
N LEU A 293 2.60 -6.20 6.33
CA LEU A 293 3.01 -5.05 7.12
C LEU A 293 3.93 -4.17 6.27
N PRO A 294 4.10 -2.86 6.61
CA PRO A 294 4.75 -1.92 5.72
C PRO A 294 6.10 -2.40 5.20
N VAL A 295 6.20 -2.60 3.87
CA VAL A 295 7.45 -3.03 3.19
C VAL A 295 8.25 -1.87 2.63
N ALA A 296 7.76 -0.63 2.71
CA ALA A 296 8.53 0.54 2.33
C ALA A 296 9.77 0.69 3.24
N GLU A 297 10.89 1.20 2.70
CA GLU A 297 12.13 1.27 3.44
C GLU A 297 12.04 2.18 4.67
N HIS A 298 12.56 1.70 5.78
CA HIS A 298 12.52 2.34 7.08
C HIS A 298 13.82 2.13 7.86
N PRO A 299 14.29 3.09 8.68
CA PRO A 299 15.57 3.00 9.36
C PRO A 299 15.58 2.04 10.55
N PHE A 300 14.46 1.91 11.26
CA PHE A 300 14.35 1.20 12.52
C PHE A 300 13.44 -0.02 12.41
N GLY A 301 14.01 -1.22 12.53
CA GLY A 301 13.27 -2.49 12.44
C GLY A 301 12.16 -2.63 13.48
N GLY A 302 12.39 -2.15 14.72
CA GLY A 302 11.39 -2.15 15.79
C GLY A 302 10.17 -1.24 15.55
N SER A 303 10.13 -0.49 14.44
CA SER A 303 8.93 0.20 13.97
C SER A 303 8.03 -0.68 13.11
N TRP A 304 8.42 -1.93 12.81
CA TRP A 304 7.71 -2.88 11.95
C TRP A 304 7.42 -2.34 10.54
N GLY A 305 8.13 -1.29 10.14
CA GLY A 305 7.92 -0.58 8.87
C GLY A 305 7.05 0.67 8.96
N TYR A 306 6.42 0.98 10.12
CA TYR A 306 5.53 2.14 10.25
C TYR A 306 6.26 3.51 10.29
N GLN A 307 7.60 3.54 10.37
CA GLN A 307 8.39 4.77 10.29
C GLN A 307 9.16 4.87 8.97
N ILE A 308 8.43 5.11 7.89
CA ILE A 308 8.95 5.08 6.52
C ILE A 308 9.88 6.26 6.24
N SER A 309 11.08 5.98 5.74
CA SER A 309 12.06 6.99 5.28
C SER A 309 12.15 7.11 3.76
N SER A 310 11.80 6.06 3.02
CA SER A 310 11.82 6.03 1.55
C SER A 310 10.54 5.39 1.02
N TYR A 311 9.60 6.21 0.60
CA TYR A 311 8.24 5.81 0.25
C TYR A 311 8.13 5.00 -1.05
N TYR A 312 9.10 5.16 -1.96
CA TYR A 312 9.10 4.55 -3.30
C TYR A 312 10.02 3.33 -3.41
N ALA A 313 10.65 2.91 -2.33
CA ALA A 313 11.54 1.74 -2.31
C ALA A 313 10.99 0.64 -1.39
N PRO A 314 10.86 -0.61 -1.86
CA PRO A 314 10.72 -1.74 -0.96
C PRO A 314 11.99 -1.89 -0.11
N THR A 315 11.85 -2.34 1.14
CA THR A 315 12.99 -2.47 2.04
C THR A 315 14.06 -3.40 1.47
N ALA A 316 15.29 -2.92 1.48
CA ALA A 316 16.45 -3.66 1.00
C ALA A 316 16.87 -4.84 1.90
N ARG A 317 16.24 -4.99 3.08
CA ARG A 317 16.53 -6.08 4.04
C ARG A 317 16.32 -7.48 3.45
N PHE A 318 15.39 -7.61 2.52
CA PHE A 318 14.99 -8.90 1.95
C PHE A 318 15.41 -9.07 0.49
N GLY A 319 16.04 -8.07 -0.12
CA GLY A 319 16.51 -8.14 -1.50
C GLY A 319 16.28 -6.89 -2.32
N THR A 320 16.21 -7.08 -3.63
CA THR A 320 16.03 -6.03 -4.63
C THR A 320 14.55 -5.76 -4.93
N PRO A 321 14.21 -4.61 -5.53
CA PRO A 321 12.84 -4.34 -6.01
C PRO A 321 12.33 -5.37 -7.02
N ASP A 322 13.19 -5.93 -7.88
CA ASP A 322 12.79 -6.96 -8.83
C ASP A 322 12.50 -8.31 -8.16
N GLU A 323 13.20 -8.65 -7.06
CA GLU A 323 12.86 -9.81 -6.25
C GLU A 323 11.54 -9.62 -5.50
N PHE A 324 11.18 -8.39 -5.08
CA PHE A 324 9.86 -8.11 -4.53
C PHE A 324 8.75 -8.24 -5.60
N ARG A 325 9.00 -7.77 -6.85
CA ARG A 325 8.08 -8.03 -7.98
C ARG A 325 7.87 -9.53 -8.20
N HIS A 326 8.96 -10.31 -8.12
CA HIS A 326 8.87 -11.77 -8.24
C HIS A 326 8.02 -12.41 -7.13
N LEU A 327 8.09 -11.92 -5.89
CA LEU A 327 7.23 -12.39 -4.80
C LEU A 327 5.74 -12.12 -5.11
N VAL A 328 5.42 -10.91 -5.55
CA VAL A 328 4.03 -10.54 -5.90
C VAL A 328 3.52 -11.37 -7.09
N ASP A 329 4.31 -11.50 -8.15
CA ASP A 329 3.98 -12.30 -9.33
C ASP A 329 3.74 -13.78 -8.98
N SER A 330 4.54 -14.33 -8.05
CA SER A 330 4.39 -15.70 -7.56
C SER A 330 3.10 -15.91 -6.75
N LEU A 331 2.69 -14.90 -5.97
CA LEU A 331 1.40 -14.89 -5.26
C LEU A 331 0.24 -14.86 -6.26
N HIS A 332 0.30 -14.01 -7.27
CA HIS A 332 -0.70 -13.93 -8.34
C HIS A 332 -0.82 -15.24 -9.12
N ALA A 333 0.32 -15.87 -9.45
CA ALA A 333 0.35 -17.17 -10.10
C ALA A 333 -0.31 -18.28 -9.26
N ALA A 334 -0.24 -18.17 -7.93
CA ALA A 334 -0.92 -19.06 -6.99
C ALA A 334 -2.39 -18.71 -6.75
N GLY A 335 -2.92 -17.63 -7.36
CA GLY A 335 -4.30 -17.18 -7.18
C GLY A 335 -4.51 -16.36 -5.91
N ILE A 336 -3.47 -15.76 -5.34
CA ILE A 336 -3.46 -15.02 -4.07
C ILE A 336 -3.27 -13.54 -4.36
N GLY A 337 -4.19 -12.69 -3.88
CA GLY A 337 -4.07 -11.23 -3.96
C GLY A 337 -3.10 -10.67 -2.92
N VAL A 338 -2.53 -9.50 -3.20
CA VAL A 338 -1.54 -8.86 -2.34
C VAL A 338 -2.06 -7.50 -1.86
N LEU A 339 -2.23 -7.37 -0.56
CA LEU A 339 -2.52 -6.11 0.11
C LEU A 339 -1.25 -5.57 0.76
N LEU A 340 -1.08 -4.26 0.73
CA LEU A 340 0.05 -3.58 1.33
C LEU A 340 -0.42 -2.62 2.41
N ASP A 341 0.17 -2.73 3.60
CA ASP A 341 0.00 -1.72 4.64
C ASP A 341 0.79 -0.45 4.27
N TRP A 342 0.07 0.65 4.07
CA TRP A 342 0.58 1.91 3.57
C TRP A 342 0.37 3.04 4.60
N VAL A 343 1.44 3.77 4.91
CA VAL A 343 1.49 4.72 6.03
C VAL A 343 1.64 6.16 5.54
N PRO A 344 0.56 6.83 5.09
CA PRO A 344 0.60 8.23 4.66
C PRO A 344 0.41 9.22 5.82
N ALA A 345 0.24 8.74 7.06
CA ALA A 345 -0.09 9.58 8.20
C ALA A 345 1.12 10.36 8.73
N HIS A 346 2.29 9.74 8.75
CA HIS A 346 3.47 10.31 9.41
C HIS A 346 4.77 9.71 8.89
N PHE A 347 5.90 10.33 9.24
CA PHE A 347 7.25 9.85 8.92
C PHE A 347 8.26 10.21 10.01
N PRO A 348 9.40 9.49 10.11
CA PRO A 348 10.41 9.72 11.15
C PRO A 348 11.15 11.04 10.96
N LYS A 349 11.77 11.53 12.05
CA LYS A 349 12.49 12.82 12.09
C LYS A 349 13.95 12.73 11.65
N ASP A 350 14.36 11.65 11.06
CA ASP A 350 15.73 11.42 10.59
C ASP A 350 16.18 12.52 9.64
N GLU A 351 17.26 13.22 10.00
CA GLU A 351 17.74 14.40 9.26
C GLU A 351 18.17 14.11 7.83
N TRP A 352 18.57 12.88 7.54
CA TRP A 352 18.97 12.44 6.21
C TRP A 352 17.78 12.07 5.30
N ALA A 353 16.57 11.95 5.84
CA ALA A 353 15.33 11.61 5.13
C ALA A 353 14.49 12.87 4.83
N LEU A 354 13.14 12.73 4.86
CA LEU A 354 12.19 13.79 4.47
C LEU A 354 12.20 15.00 5.41
N GLY A 355 12.45 14.80 6.70
CA GLY A 355 12.36 15.85 7.70
C GLY A 355 13.20 17.07 7.35
N ARG A 356 12.59 18.26 7.31
CA ARG A 356 13.23 19.52 6.95
C ARG A 356 14.12 19.45 5.71
N PHE A 357 13.59 18.86 4.66
CA PHE A 357 14.36 18.44 3.48
C PHE A 357 15.20 19.57 2.87
N ASP A 358 14.64 20.75 2.72
CA ASP A 358 15.32 21.94 2.18
C ASP A 358 15.66 23.00 3.26
N GLY A 359 15.75 22.56 4.52
CA GLY A 359 16.00 23.42 5.67
C GLY A 359 14.73 24.05 6.26
N THR A 360 13.58 23.87 5.59
CA THR A 360 12.26 24.31 6.06
C THR A 360 11.35 23.11 6.34
N PRO A 361 10.22 23.26 7.06
CA PRO A 361 9.17 22.28 7.06
C PRO A 361 8.60 22.15 5.63
N LEU A 362 9.06 21.16 4.85
CA LEU A 362 8.71 20.98 3.46
C LEU A 362 7.61 19.95 3.26
N TYR A 363 7.83 18.73 3.75
CA TYR A 363 6.87 17.65 3.73
C TYR A 363 5.94 17.68 4.95
N GLU A 364 6.45 18.11 6.08
CA GLU A 364 5.72 18.27 7.33
C GLU A 364 5.05 19.64 7.45
N HIS A 365 3.93 19.71 8.20
CA HIS A 365 3.26 20.97 8.49
C HIS A 365 4.13 21.88 9.40
N ALA A 366 4.16 23.18 9.09
CA ALA A 366 5.03 24.16 9.77
C ALA A 366 4.66 24.41 11.24
N ASP A 367 3.36 24.38 11.60
CA ASP A 367 2.90 24.47 12.99
C ASP A 367 3.11 23.13 13.70
N PRO A 368 3.96 23.03 14.75
CA PRO A 368 4.21 21.76 15.45
C PRO A 368 2.95 21.11 16.04
N ARG A 369 1.90 21.90 16.32
CA ARG A 369 0.60 21.38 16.80
C ARG A 369 -0.16 20.61 15.73
N ARG A 370 0.20 20.77 14.47
CA ARG A 370 -0.32 20.02 13.31
C ARG A 370 0.73 19.11 12.66
N GLY A 371 2.01 19.47 12.78
CA GLY A 371 3.13 18.84 12.08
C GLY A 371 3.95 17.84 12.91
N THR A 372 3.61 17.60 14.20
CA THR A 372 4.34 16.65 15.04
C THR A 372 3.36 15.74 15.78
N HIS A 373 3.55 14.42 15.67
CA HIS A 373 2.77 13.45 16.42
C HIS A 373 3.31 13.31 17.85
N PRO A 374 2.49 13.56 18.90
CA PRO A 374 2.99 13.59 20.27
C PRO A 374 3.38 12.21 20.82
N GLU A 375 2.65 11.14 20.46
CA GLU A 375 2.87 9.77 20.96
C GLU A 375 3.99 9.07 20.21
N TRP A 376 4.02 9.16 18.89
CA TRP A 376 4.98 8.42 18.05
C TRP A 376 6.28 9.20 17.82
N GLY A 377 6.33 10.48 18.18
CA GLY A 377 7.51 11.32 18.02
C GLY A 377 7.85 11.65 16.55
N THR A 378 6.97 11.33 15.61
CA THR A 378 7.13 11.50 14.17
C THR A 378 6.67 12.89 13.70
N TYR A 379 6.97 13.24 12.43
CA TYR A 379 6.34 14.35 11.73
C TYR A 379 5.03 13.90 11.07
N ILE A 380 4.10 14.85 10.92
CA ILE A 380 2.83 14.69 10.19
C ILE A 380 2.94 15.45 8.88
N PHE A 381 2.52 14.84 7.77
CA PHE A 381 2.52 15.45 6.45
C PHE A 381 1.64 16.69 6.39
N ASP A 382 2.05 17.68 5.59
CA ASP A 382 1.25 18.86 5.27
C ASP A 382 0.30 18.57 4.08
N TYR A 383 -0.86 17.97 4.37
CA TYR A 383 -1.86 17.64 3.35
C TYR A 383 -2.46 18.88 2.66
N GLY A 384 -2.30 20.07 3.23
CA GLY A 384 -2.71 21.34 2.62
C GLY A 384 -1.77 21.80 1.51
N ARG A 385 -0.54 21.26 1.43
CA ARG A 385 0.42 21.56 0.38
C ARG A 385 0.19 20.63 -0.81
N ASN A 386 -0.14 21.21 -1.97
CA ASN A 386 -0.49 20.44 -3.17
C ASN A 386 0.59 19.44 -3.59
N GLU A 387 1.87 19.84 -3.54
CA GLU A 387 2.99 18.99 -3.95
C GLU A 387 3.21 17.82 -2.96
N VAL A 388 2.95 18.01 -1.67
CA VAL A 388 3.03 16.94 -0.66
C VAL A 388 1.88 15.96 -0.85
N ARG A 389 0.66 16.47 -1.09
CA ARG A 389 -0.49 15.64 -1.42
C ARG A 389 -0.24 14.85 -2.69
N ASN A 390 0.32 15.49 -3.74
CA ASN A 390 0.70 14.81 -4.97
C ASN A 390 1.77 13.73 -4.75
N PHE A 391 2.79 13.99 -3.90
CA PHE A 391 3.80 12.99 -3.53
C PHE A 391 3.16 11.72 -2.96
N LEU A 392 2.18 11.86 -2.05
CA LEU A 392 1.49 10.72 -1.43
C LEU A 392 0.52 10.03 -2.40
N VAL A 393 -0.28 10.77 -3.16
CA VAL A 393 -1.22 10.20 -4.15
C VAL A 393 -0.46 9.43 -5.25
N ALA A 394 0.62 10.01 -5.77
CA ALA A 394 1.48 9.33 -6.73
C ALA A 394 2.16 8.10 -6.13
N ASN A 395 2.50 8.12 -4.84
CA ASN A 395 3.06 6.96 -4.15
C ASN A 395 2.06 5.80 -4.03
N ALA A 396 0.80 6.08 -3.68
CA ALA A 396 -0.25 5.06 -3.70
C ALA A 396 -0.40 4.44 -5.11
N ALA A 397 -0.47 5.26 -6.15
CA ALA A 397 -0.54 4.81 -7.54
C ALA A 397 0.71 4.00 -7.95
N TYR A 398 1.88 4.39 -7.48
CA TYR A 398 3.15 3.70 -7.73
C TYR A 398 3.13 2.24 -7.27
N TRP A 399 2.74 1.97 -6.01
CA TRP A 399 2.65 0.61 -5.49
C TRP A 399 1.66 -0.24 -6.28
N LEU A 400 0.52 0.32 -6.66
CA LEU A 400 -0.52 -0.37 -7.43
C LEU A 400 -0.09 -0.68 -8.88
N LYS A 401 0.73 0.19 -9.50
CA LYS A 401 1.12 0.08 -10.93
C LYS A 401 2.47 -0.57 -11.17
N GLU A 402 3.46 -0.24 -10.34
CA GLU A 402 4.85 -0.72 -10.52
C GLU A 402 5.08 -2.07 -9.83
N PHE A 403 4.30 -2.37 -8.79
CA PHE A 403 4.39 -3.62 -8.05
C PHE A 403 3.11 -4.47 -8.14
N HIS A 404 2.13 -4.07 -8.95
CA HIS A 404 0.87 -4.77 -9.18
C HIS A 404 0.07 -5.11 -7.90
N ILE A 405 0.29 -4.37 -6.80
CA ILE A 405 -0.41 -4.55 -5.52
C ILE A 405 -1.93 -4.46 -5.73
N ASP A 406 -2.70 -5.37 -5.13
CA ASP A 406 -4.16 -5.47 -5.31
C ASP A 406 -4.96 -4.60 -4.35
N GLY A 407 -4.32 -4.05 -3.33
CA GLY A 407 -4.97 -3.12 -2.44
C GLY A 407 -4.04 -2.50 -1.40
N LEU A 408 -4.50 -1.41 -0.81
CA LEU A 408 -3.79 -0.67 0.23
C LEU A 408 -4.62 -0.69 1.52
N ARG A 409 -4.06 -1.20 2.59
CA ARG A 409 -4.54 -0.91 3.94
C ARG A 409 -3.89 0.41 4.36
N VAL A 410 -4.70 1.41 4.66
CA VAL A 410 -4.22 2.74 5.02
C VAL A 410 -4.18 2.88 6.53
N ASP A 411 -2.96 3.01 7.04
CA ASP A 411 -2.63 3.11 8.46
C ASP A 411 -3.11 4.41 9.08
N ALA A 412 -3.58 4.31 10.32
CA ALA A 412 -3.84 5.43 11.23
C ALA A 412 -4.73 6.55 10.64
N VAL A 413 -5.78 6.18 9.87
CA VAL A 413 -6.69 7.14 9.23
C VAL A 413 -7.32 8.09 10.26
N ALA A 414 -7.68 7.60 11.45
CA ALA A 414 -8.20 8.44 12.54
C ALA A 414 -7.24 9.57 12.93
N SER A 415 -5.93 9.32 12.94
CA SER A 415 -4.90 10.34 13.26
C SER A 415 -4.81 11.44 12.21
N MET A 416 -5.15 11.13 10.96
CA MET A 416 -5.20 12.10 9.85
C MET A 416 -6.49 12.94 9.90
N LEU A 417 -7.64 12.31 10.20
CA LEU A 417 -8.95 12.96 10.18
C LEU A 417 -9.15 13.98 11.29
N TYR A 418 -8.46 13.83 12.43
CA TYR A 418 -8.70 14.64 13.61
C TYR A 418 -7.48 15.42 14.07
N LEU A 419 -7.59 16.76 14.10
CA LEU A 419 -6.54 17.68 14.55
C LEU A 419 -6.22 17.56 16.04
N ASP A 420 -7.15 17.06 16.84
CA ASP A 420 -7.03 16.83 18.29
C ASP A 420 -6.63 15.38 18.63
N TYR A 421 -6.33 14.54 17.65
CA TYR A 421 -5.92 13.14 17.89
C TYR A 421 -4.72 13.08 18.84
N SER A 422 -4.85 12.31 19.94
CA SER A 422 -3.83 12.15 20.99
C SER A 422 -3.29 13.47 21.59
N ARG A 423 -4.11 14.54 21.59
CA ARG A 423 -3.74 15.87 22.09
C ARG A 423 -4.69 16.34 23.17
N ARG A 424 -4.15 17.10 24.11
CA ARG A 424 -4.92 17.76 25.16
C ARG A 424 -5.49 19.09 24.65
N GLU A 425 -6.47 19.62 25.37
CA GLU A 425 -6.98 20.98 25.12
C GLU A 425 -5.83 22.01 25.16
N GLY A 426 -5.73 22.84 24.11
CA GLY A 426 -4.66 23.82 23.90
C GLY A 426 -3.41 23.29 23.16
N GLU A 427 -3.28 21.98 22.96
CA GLU A 427 -2.15 21.37 22.22
C GLU A 427 -2.41 21.19 20.73
N TRP A 428 -3.58 21.57 20.23
CA TRP A 428 -3.99 21.48 18.83
C TRP A 428 -4.61 22.79 18.34
N THR A 429 -4.77 22.92 17.03
CA THR A 429 -5.35 24.10 16.36
C THR A 429 -6.58 23.68 15.58
N PRO A 430 -7.75 24.33 15.81
CA PRO A 430 -8.97 23.99 15.06
C PRO A 430 -8.82 24.32 13.55
N ASN A 431 -9.71 23.74 12.77
CA ASN A 431 -9.85 24.06 11.35
C ASN A 431 -10.47 25.46 11.15
N ILE A 432 -10.60 25.90 9.89
CA ILE A 432 -11.10 27.23 9.53
C ILE A 432 -12.56 27.50 10.00
N TYR A 433 -13.30 26.45 10.36
CA TYR A 433 -14.67 26.56 10.88
C TYR A 433 -14.72 26.39 12.41
N GLY A 434 -13.59 26.22 13.08
CA GLY A 434 -13.50 26.02 14.52
C GLY A 434 -13.69 24.57 14.97
N GLY A 435 -13.80 23.62 14.04
CA GLY A 435 -13.93 22.18 14.29
C GLY A 435 -12.58 21.47 14.45
N ARG A 436 -12.65 20.20 14.83
CA ARG A 436 -11.49 19.33 15.03
C ARG A 436 -11.10 18.50 13.78
N GLU A 437 -11.94 18.50 12.77
CA GLU A 437 -11.72 17.75 11.54
C GLU A 437 -10.57 18.37 10.75
N ASN A 438 -9.63 17.55 10.28
CA ASN A 438 -8.56 17.97 9.38
C ASN A 438 -9.06 17.94 7.93
N LEU A 439 -9.57 19.08 7.47
CA LEU A 439 -10.19 19.18 6.14
C LEU A 439 -9.20 18.89 5.01
N ASP A 440 -7.92 19.24 5.19
CA ASP A 440 -6.86 19.00 4.20
C ASP A 440 -6.63 17.48 4.03
N ALA A 441 -6.62 16.73 5.14
CA ALA A 441 -6.49 15.28 5.12
C ALA A 441 -7.74 14.59 4.54
N VAL A 442 -8.93 15.12 4.82
CA VAL A 442 -10.19 14.61 4.21
C VAL A 442 -10.12 14.70 2.69
N GLU A 443 -9.72 15.86 2.15
CA GLU A 443 -9.59 16.03 0.69
C GLU A 443 -8.47 15.18 0.11
N PHE A 444 -7.34 15.01 0.81
CA PHE A 444 -6.28 14.09 0.43
C PHE A 444 -6.78 12.65 0.31
N LEU A 445 -7.50 12.13 1.31
CA LEU A 445 -8.00 10.75 1.31
C LEU A 445 -9.01 10.50 0.17
N LYS A 446 -9.89 11.46 -0.11
CA LYS A 446 -10.82 11.41 -1.25
C LYS A 446 -10.08 11.39 -2.59
N GLU A 447 -9.08 12.26 -2.75
CA GLU A 447 -8.26 12.32 -3.96
C GLU A 447 -7.49 11.02 -4.16
N MET A 448 -6.82 10.54 -3.11
CA MET A 448 -6.05 9.28 -3.12
C MET A 448 -6.94 8.11 -3.57
N ASN A 449 -8.10 7.91 -2.94
CA ASN A 449 -9.02 6.84 -3.31
C ASN A 449 -9.51 6.98 -4.77
N SER A 450 -9.87 8.21 -5.18
CA SER A 450 -10.36 8.46 -6.55
C SER A 450 -9.28 8.14 -7.60
N VAL A 451 -8.04 8.52 -7.34
CA VAL A 451 -6.90 8.24 -8.25
C VAL A 451 -6.57 6.76 -8.23
N ALA A 452 -6.46 6.13 -7.05
CA ALA A 452 -6.12 4.71 -6.91
C ALA A 452 -7.09 3.82 -7.70
N TYR A 453 -8.40 3.98 -7.52
CA TYR A 453 -9.41 3.20 -8.25
C TYR A 453 -9.44 3.48 -9.76
N ARG A 454 -9.15 4.71 -10.18
CA ARG A 454 -9.05 5.04 -11.61
C ARG A 454 -7.82 4.42 -12.27
N GLU A 455 -6.65 4.52 -11.60
CA GLU A 455 -5.38 4.07 -12.15
C GLU A 455 -5.19 2.55 -12.09
N ALA A 456 -5.86 1.88 -11.14
CA ALA A 456 -5.76 0.44 -10.94
C ALA A 456 -7.17 -0.18 -10.71
N PRO A 457 -7.91 -0.49 -11.77
CA PRO A 457 -9.25 -1.08 -11.65
C PRO A 457 -9.25 -2.41 -10.88
N GLY A 458 -10.28 -2.61 -10.06
CA GLY A 458 -10.50 -3.83 -9.29
C GLY A 458 -9.66 -3.98 -8.02
N ILE A 459 -8.88 -2.97 -7.66
CA ILE A 459 -8.16 -2.92 -6.37
C ILE A 459 -9.12 -2.68 -5.20
N VAL A 460 -8.59 -2.79 -3.99
CA VAL A 460 -9.29 -2.38 -2.78
C VAL A 460 -8.47 -1.36 -1.98
N THR A 461 -9.15 -0.44 -1.30
CA THR A 461 -8.54 0.37 -0.24
C THR A 461 -9.27 0.11 1.06
N ILE A 462 -8.52 -0.10 2.14
CA ILE A 462 -9.03 -0.50 3.45
C ILE A 462 -8.56 0.53 4.48
N ALA A 463 -9.50 1.19 5.18
CA ALA A 463 -9.14 2.16 6.20
C ALA A 463 -8.97 1.50 7.57
N GLU A 464 -7.84 1.73 8.22
CA GLU A 464 -7.75 1.57 9.67
C GLU A 464 -8.28 2.85 10.32
N GLU A 465 -9.58 2.83 10.64
CA GLU A 465 -10.28 3.97 11.24
C GLU A 465 -11.16 3.47 12.39
N SER A 466 -10.83 3.84 13.62
CA SER A 466 -11.45 3.35 14.85
C SER A 466 -12.54 4.27 15.41
N THR A 467 -12.78 5.43 14.78
CA THR A 467 -13.75 6.41 15.28
C THR A 467 -15.12 6.25 14.62
N ALA A 468 -16.06 7.09 15.03
CA ALA A 468 -17.40 7.15 14.45
C ALA A 468 -17.50 8.07 13.22
N TRP A 469 -16.41 8.26 12.46
CA TRP A 469 -16.47 9.04 11.21
C TRP A 469 -17.44 8.38 10.22
N PRO A 470 -18.44 9.12 9.70
CA PRO A 470 -19.46 8.51 8.86
C PRO A 470 -19.03 8.38 7.40
N GLY A 471 -19.39 7.25 6.77
CA GLY A 471 -19.21 7.04 5.34
C GLY A 471 -17.76 6.90 4.91
N VAL A 472 -16.92 6.23 5.72
CA VAL A 472 -15.53 5.92 5.36
C VAL A 472 -15.50 5.10 4.06
N SER A 473 -16.33 4.05 3.98
CA SER A 473 -16.44 3.19 2.79
C SER A 473 -17.53 3.62 1.79
N ARG A 474 -18.07 4.81 1.97
CA ARG A 474 -19.03 5.37 1.01
C ARG A 474 -18.27 6.04 -0.15
N PRO A 475 -18.76 5.92 -1.40
CA PRO A 475 -18.16 6.60 -2.55
C PRO A 475 -18.04 8.11 -2.38
N VAL A 476 -16.98 8.71 -2.92
CA VAL A 476 -16.71 10.16 -2.81
C VAL A 476 -17.86 11.02 -3.33
N TYR A 477 -18.45 10.62 -4.48
CA TYR A 477 -19.58 11.37 -5.08
C TYR A 477 -20.88 11.33 -4.24
N LEU A 478 -20.96 10.41 -3.26
CA LEU A 478 -22.02 10.34 -2.26
C LEU A 478 -21.63 10.99 -0.91
N GLY A 479 -20.51 11.71 -0.88
CA GLY A 479 -20.02 12.43 0.30
C GLY A 479 -19.17 11.61 1.27
N GLY A 480 -18.76 10.39 0.89
CA GLY A 480 -17.85 9.55 1.67
C GLY A 480 -16.37 9.83 1.43
N LEU A 481 -15.49 9.06 2.08
CA LEU A 481 -14.05 9.13 1.88
C LEU A 481 -13.57 8.27 0.69
N GLY A 482 -14.39 7.34 0.20
CA GLY A 482 -14.12 6.54 -1.00
C GLY A 482 -13.31 5.27 -0.76
N PHE A 483 -13.09 4.85 0.47
CA PHE A 483 -12.51 3.54 0.75
C PHE A 483 -13.43 2.40 0.29
N GLY A 484 -12.87 1.25 -0.07
CA GLY A 484 -13.64 0.04 -0.33
C GLY A 484 -14.13 -0.60 0.97
N PHE A 485 -13.27 -0.63 1.97
CA PHE A 485 -13.54 -1.26 3.28
C PHE A 485 -13.00 -0.44 4.44
N LYS A 486 -13.46 -0.80 5.64
CA LYS A 486 -13.00 -0.28 6.93
C LYS A 486 -12.78 -1.44 7.91
N TRP A 487 -11.75 -1.41 8.73
CA TRP A 487 -11.58 -2.36 9.84
C TRP A 487 -12.70 -2.18 10.88
N ASN A 488 -13.31 -3.27 11.32
CA ASN A 488 -14.31 -3.28 12.39
C ASN A 488 -13.64 -3.44 13.77
N MET A 489 -13.03 -2.37 14.25
CA MET A 489 -12.36 -2.36 15.56
C MET A 489 -13.34 -2.58 16.72
N GLY A 490 -14.59 -2.13 16.58
CA GLY A 490 -15.64 -2.35 17.58
C GLY A 490 -15.96 -3.84 17.76
N TRP A 491 -16.18 -4.56 16.65
CA TRP A 491 -16.37 -6.00 16.67
C TRP A 491 -15.19 -6.73 17.33
N MET A 492 -13.97 -6.36 16.98
CA MET A 492 -12.75 -6.97 17.52
C MET A 492 -12.68 -6.80 19.05
N HIS A 493 -12.83 -5.55 19.53
CA HIS A 493 -12.78 -5.27 20.96
C HIS A 493 -13.85 -5.99 21.76
N ASP A 494 -15.11 -5.92 21.32
CA ASP A 494 -16.24 -6.54 22.02
C ASP A 494 -16.12 -8.05 22.05
N THR A 495 -15.73 -8.68 20.92
CA THR A 495 -15.55 -10.12 20.81
C THR A 495 -14.42 -10.63 21.70
N LEU A 496 -13.25 -9.98 21.68
CA LEU A 496 -12.13 -10.38 22.53
C LEU A 496 -12.41 -10.12 24.00
N ALA A 497 -13.07 -9.02 24.37
CA ALA A 497 -13.48 -8.75 25.74
C ALA A 497 -14.44 -9.82 26.27
N TYR A 498 -15.45 -10.21 25.46
CA TYR A 498 -16.37 -11.29 25.82
C TYR A 498 -15.65 -12.62 26.06
N LEU A 499 -14.73 -12.98 25.17
CA LEU A 499 -14.03 -14.27 25.25
C LEU A 499 -13.03 -14.36 26.39
N GLN A 500 -12.51 -13.25 26.89
CA GLN A 500 -11.64 -13.21 28.07
C GLN A 500 -12.38 -13.55 29.38
N HIS A 501 -13.72 -13.44 29.40
CA HIS A 501 -14.50 -13.87 30.55
C HIS A 501 -14.52 -15.39 30.66
N GLU A 502 -14.43 -15.89 31.90
CA GLU A 502 -14.70 -17.30 32.18
C GLU A 502 -16.12 -17.67 31.69
N PRO A 503 -16.33 -18.85 31.10
CA PRO A 503 -17.60 -19.22 30.46
C PRO A 503 -18.84 -19.05 31.37
N ILE A 504 -18.68 -19.22 32.69
CA ILE A 504 -19.76 -19.07 33.68
C ILE A 504 -20.26 -17.61 33.79
N PHE A 505 -19.45 -16.63 33.46
CA PHE A 505 -19.78 -15.19 33.53
C PHE A 505 -20.28 -14.64 32.21
N ARG A 506 -20.09 -15.30 31.08
CA ARG A 506 -20.42 -14.81 29.73
C ARG A 506 -21.90 -14.47 29.56
N GLN A 507 -22.80 -15.15 30.28
CA GLN A 507 -24.23 -14.84 30.28
C GLN A 507 -24.56 -13.38 30.65
N TYR A 508 -23.70 -12.71 31.41
CA TYR A 508 -23.88 -11.30 31.80
C TYR A 508 -23.30 -10.33 30.79
N HIS A 509 -22.57 -10.82 29.78
CA HIS A 509 -21.89 -10.05 28.75
C HIS A 509 -22.37 -10.40 27.33
N HIS A 510 -23.45 -11.17 27.22
CA HIS A 510 -23.97 -11.73 25.96
C HIS A 510 -24.12 -10.69 24.85
N HIS A 511 -24.60 -9.48 25.18
CA HIS A 511 -24.80 -8.38 24.24
C HIS A 511 -23.51 -7.87 23.57
N GLN A 512 -22.32 -8.11 24.13
CA GLN A 512 -21.05 -7.75 23.49
C GLN A 512 -20.89 -8.46 22.14
N MET A 513 -21.34 -9.72 22.03
CA MET A 513 -21.24 -10.49 20.78
C MET A 513 -22.28 -10.10 19.74
N THR A 514 -23.42 -9.54 20.15
CA THR A 514 -24.52 -9.16 19.25
C THR A 514 -24.50 -7.69 18.85
N PHE A 515 -23.81 -6.84 19.61
CA PHE A 515 -23.83 -5.39 19.42
C PHE A 515 -23.28 -4.96 18.04
N SER A 516 -22.26 -5.64 17.53
CA SER A 516 -21.65 -5.33 16.24
C SER A 516 -22.63 -5.42 15.07
N LEU A 517 -23.64 -6.28 15.16
CA LEU A 517 -24.69 -6.44 14.14
C LEU A 517 -25.62 -5.21 14.03
N MET A 518 -25.68 -4.36 15.07
CA MET A 518 -26.44 -3.11 15.02
C MET A 518 -25.89 -2.11 13.99
N TYR A 519 -24.61 -2.21 13.66
CA TYR A 519 -23.94 -1.31 12.73
C TYR A 519 -23.19 -2.03 11.60
N ALA A 520 -23.29 -3.36 11.50
CA ALA A 520 -22.55 -4.20 10.55
C ALA A 520 -22.71 -3.78 9.07
N TYR A 521 -23.77 -3.04 8.75
CA TYR A 521 -24.06 -2.59 7.39
C TYR A 521 -23.97 -1.06 7.22
N SER A 522 -23.42 -0.35 8.21
CA SER A 522 -23.14 1.09 8.11
C SER A 522 -21.94 1.40 7.23
N GLU A 523 -21.01 0.46 7.15
CA GLU A 523 -19.79 0.49 6.34
C GLU A 523 -19.54 -0.92 5.76
N ASN A 524 -18.64 -1.04 4.79
CA ASN A 524 -18.13 -2.33 4.33
C ASN A 524 -16.98 -2.75 5.25
N PHE A 525 -17.17 -3.79 6.05
CA PHE A 525 -16.22 -4.12 7.09
C PHE A 525 -15.27 -5.27 6.74
N VAL A 526 -14.01 -5.13 7.20
CA VAL A 526 -13.07 -6.23 7.44
C VAL A 526 -13.04 -6.50 8.94
N LEU A 527 -13.09 -7.75 9.34
CA LEU A 527 -12.98 -8.19 10.73
C LEU A 527 -11.49 -8.44 11.05
N PRO A 528 -10.81 -7.55 11.80
CA PRO A 528 -9.38 -7.70 12.04
C PRO A 528 -9.11 -8.48 13.34
N LEU A 529 -8.34 -9.55 13.24
CA LEU A 529 -7.54 -10.07 14.34
C LEU A 529 -6.07 -9.86 13.93
N SER A 530 -5.63 -8.59 13.98
CA SER A 530 -4.38 -8.10 13.44
C SER A 530 -3.20 -8.26 14.40
N HIS A 531 -2.02 -7.83 13.92
CA HIS A 531 -0.80 -7.75 14.72
C HIS A 531 -0.98 -6.94 16.02
N ASP A 532 -1.79 -5.87 15.98
CA ASP A 532 -2.03 -5.00 17.13
C ASP A 532 -2.63 -5.74 18.35
N GLU A 533 -3.33 -6.84 18.12
CA GLU A 533 -3.95 -7.60 19.20
C GLU A 533 -3.02 -8.60 19.87
N VAL A 534 -1.82 -8.79 19.36
CA VAL A 534 -0.87 -9.80 19.86
C VAL A 534 0.52 -9.21 20.22
N VAL A 535 0.57 -7.93 20.54
CA VAL A 535 1.78 -7.16 20.88
C VAL A 535 1.58 -6.30 22.13
N HIS A 536 2.64 -5.70 22.61
CA HIS A 536 2.65 -4.69 23.70
C HIS A 536 2.03 -5.16 25.01
N GLY A 537 2.29 -6.41 25.39
CA GLY A 537 1.77 -7.00 26.62
C GLY A 537 0.33 -7.50 26.54
N LYS A 538 -0.27 -7.50 25.35
CA LYS A 538 -1.62 -8.04 25.11
C LYS A 538 -1.64 -9.58 25.07
N GLY A 539 -0.49 -10.26 24.90
CA GLY A 539 -0.34 -11.70 24.74
C GLY A 539 -0.88 -12.23 23.40
N SER A 540 -0.76 -13.53 23.14
CA SER A 540 -1.32 -14.17 21.93
C SER A 540 -2.84 -14.33 22.00
N LEU A 541 -3.52 -14.62 20.87
CA LEU A 541 -4.96 -14.93 20.89
C LEU A 541 -5.27 -16.15 21.77
N LEU A 542 -4.45 -17.22 21.67
CA LEU A 542 -4.58 -18.38 22.55
C LEU A 542 -4.36 -18.00 24.03
N GLY A 543 -3.43 -17.09 24.30
CA GLY A 543 -3.12 -16.58 25.63
C GLY A 543 -4.27 -15.82 26.29
N LYS A 544 -5.16 -15.21 25.51
CA LYS A 544 -6.35 -14.49 25.99
C LYS A 544 -7.48 -15.42 26.43
N MET A 545 -7.47 -16.67 25.98
CA MET A 545 -8.56 -17.62 26.26
C MET A 545 -8.47 -18.16 27.70
N PRO A 546 -9.57 -18.15 28.48
CA PRO A 546 -9.60 -18.66 29.84
C PRO A 546 -9.67 -20.20 29.89
N GLY A 547 -9.41 -20.75 31.08
CA GLY A 547 -9.53 -22.17 31.39
C GLY A 547 -8.25 -22.97 31.26
N ASP A 548 -8.38 -24.28 31.28
CA ASP A 548 -7.27 -25.21 31.05
C ASP A 548 -6.86 -25.27 29.59
N GLU A 549 -5.83 -26.04 29.25
CA GLU A 549 -5.27 -26.11 27.91
C GLU A 549 -6.35 -26.48 26.88
N TRP A 550 -7.14 -27.55 27.13
CA TRP A 550 -8.19 -27.97 26.21
C TRP A 550 -9.24 -26.86 26.00
N GLN A 551 -9.67 -26.20 27.07
CA GLN A 551 -10.67 -25.12 27.04
C GLN A 551 -10.14 -23.89 26.26
N ARG A 552 -8.85 -23.55 26.41
CA ARG A 552 -8.23 -22.46 25.67
C ARG A 552 -8.23 -22.72 24.16
N PHE A 553 -7.84 -23.94 23.75
CA PHE A 553 -7.89 -24.32 22.33
C PHE A 553 -9.33 -24.40 21.81
N ALA A 554 -10.27 -24.92 22.59
CA ALA A 554 -11.67 -24.95 22.21
C ALA A 554 -12.26 -23.54 22.01
N ASN A 555 -11.99 -22.62 22.94
CA ASN A 555 -12.39 -21.20 22.80
C ASN A 555 -11.78 -20.55 21.55
N LEU A 556 -10.50 -20.78 21.25
CA LEU A 556 -9.86 -20.24 20.06
C LEU A 556 -10.50 -20.79 18.78
N ARG A 557 -10.76 -22.10 18.70
CA ARG A 557 -11.45 -22.71 17.56
C ARG A 557 -12.87 -22.14 17.38
N ALA A 558 -13.60 -21.96 18.48
CA ALA A 558 -14.94 -21.36 18.44
C ALA A 558 -14.91 -19.89 17.99
N LEU A 559 -13.94 -19.10 18.46
CA LEU A 559 -13.72 -17.71 17.99
C LEU A 559 -13.49 -17.65 16.47
N LEU A 560 -12.56 -18.47 15.97
CA LEU A 560 -12.22 -18.46 14.54
C LEU A 560 -13.42 -18.87 13.68
N ALA A 561 -14.15 -19.92 14.05
CA ALA A 561 -15.36 -20.32 13.33
C ALA A 561 -16.47 -19.26 13.41
N PHE A 562 -16.66 -18.59 14.54
CA PHE A 562 -17.61 -17.49 14.67
C PHE A 562 -17.22 -16.28 13.80
N MET A 563 -15.94 -15.91 13.80
CA MET A 563 -15.42 -14.84 12.95
C MET A 563 -15.65 -15.11 11.46
N TRP A 564 -15.34 -16.33 10.98
CA TRP A 564 -15.54 -16.69 9.58
C TRP A 564 -17.02 -16.71 9.18
N ALA A 565 -17.93 -17.02 10.11
CA ALA A 565 -19.37 -17.00 9.86
C ALA A 565 -20.00 -15.58 9.98
N HIS A 566 -19.39 -14.66 10.74
CA HIS A 566 -19.88 -13.29 10.92
C HIS A 566 -19.79 -12.48 9.60
N PRO A 567 -20.76 -11.58 9.29
CA PRO A 567 -20.66 -10.70 8.13
C PRO A 567 -19.38 -9.83 8.14
N GLY A 568 -18.78 -9.67 6.98
CA GLY A 568 -17.53 -8.92 6.77
C GLY A 568 -16.39 -9.78 6.24
N LYS A 569 -15.37 -9.15 5.65
CA LYS A 569 -14.16 -9.82 5.17
C LYS A 569 -13.27 -10.19 6.36
N LYS A 570 -12.30 -11.08 6.18
CA LYS A 570 -11.50 -11.68 7.28
C LYS A 570 -10.05 -11.24 7.18
N LEU A 571 -9.46 -10.90 8.33
CA LEU A 571 -8.02 -10.66 8.45
C LEU A 571 -7.50 -11.40 9.68
N LEU A 572 -6.48 -12.22 9.51
CA LEU A 572 -5.84 -12.98 10.58
C LEU A 572 -4.33 -12.79 10.53
N PHE A 573 -3.75 -12.33 11.64
CA PHE A 573 -2.29 -12.18 11.75
C PHE A 573 -1.59 -13.52 11.91
N MET A 574 -0.43 -13.63 11.26
CA MET A 574 0.45 -14.81 11.25
C MET A 574 0.72 -15.37 12.64
N GLY A 575 0.71 -16.70 12.75
CA GLY A 575 0.86 -17.44 14.01
C GLY A 575 -0.46 -17.72 14.75
N SER A 576 -1.50 -16.91 14.48
CA SER A 576 -2.82 -17.12 15.08
C SER A 576 -3.54 -18.33 14.50
N GLU A 577 -3.26 -18.68 13.24
CA GLU A 577 -3.85 -19.79 12.49
C GLU A 577 -3.42 -21.17 13.01
N PHE A 578 -2.39 -21.23 13.81
CA PHE A 578 -1.99 -22.45 14.53
C PHE A 578 -1.96 -22.27 16.06
N GLY A 579 -2.50 -21.16 16.55
CA GLY A 579 -2.63 -20.90 17.99
C GLY A 579 -1.29 -20.69 18.70
N GLN A 580 -0.39 -19.88 18.15
CA GLN A 580 0.86 -19.53 18.81
C GLN A 580 0.61 -19.11 20.26
N GLY A 581 1.39 -19.66 21.20
CA GLY A 581 1.23 -19.40 22.62
C GLY A 581 1.92 -18.13 23.11
N SER A 582 3.02 -17.77 22.50
CA SER A 582 3.79 -16.55 22.83
C SER A 582 3.22 -15.31 22.14
N GLU A 583 3.38 -14.15 22.80
CA GLU A 583 3.17 -12.86 22.17
C GLU A 583 4.11 -12.68 20.99
N TRP A 584 3.66 -12.06 19.90
CA TRP A 584 4.52 -11.79 18.75
C TRP A 584 5.64 -10.80 19.07
N SER A 585 6.78 -10.99 18.40
CA SER A 585 7.92 -10.07 18.43
C SER A 585 8.60 -10.07 17.06
N GLU A 586 8.93 -8.89 16.55
CA GLU A 586 9.64 -8.71 15.29
C GLU A 586 11.09 -9.26 15.32
N GLU A 587 11.68 -9.41 16.50
CA GLU A 587 13.05 -9.85 16.69
C GLU A 587 13.23 -11.36 16.57
N ARG A 588 12.14 -12.13 16.57
CA ARG A 588 12.17 -13.60 16.52
C ARG A 588 11.12 -14.15 15.54
N GLY A 589 11.38 -15.35 15.03
CA GLY A 589 10.42 -16.08 14.19
C GLY A 589 9.19 -16.53 14.97
N LEU A 590 8.17 -16.94 14.23
CA LEU A 590 7.02 -17.65 14.77
C LEU A 590 7.45 -18.97 15.43
N ASP A 591 6.66 -19.42 16.39
CA ASP A 591 6.90 -20.66 17.14
C ASP A 591 6.52 -21.90 16.29
N TRP A 592 7.07 -22.07 15.09
CA TRP A 592 6.75 -23.17 14.16
C TRP A 592 6.86 -24.56 14.80
N TRP A 593 7.71 -24.74 15.82
CA TRP A 593 7.91 -25.98 16.56
C TRP A 593 6.64 -26.45 17.30
N VAL A 594 5.66 -25.56 17.58
CA VAL A 594 4.42 -25.95 18.23
C VAL A 594 3.56 -26.84 17.34
N LEU A 595 3.79 -26.84 16.03
CA LEU A 595 3.11 -27.72 15.09
C LEU A 595 3.51 -29.20 15.24
N ASP A 596 4.46 -29.52 16.09
CA ASP A 596 4.72 -30.91 16.52
C ASP A 596 3.63 -31.44 17.50
N PHE A 597 2.73 -30.57 17.99
CA PHE A 597 1.69 -30.91 18.95
C PHE A 597 0.30 -30.89 18.32
N GLU A 598 -0.50 -31.93 18.61
CA GLU A 598 -1.83 -32.13 18.03
C GLU A 598 -2.81 -30.95 18.22
N PRO A 599 -2.89 -30.24 19.39
CA PRO A 599 -3.80 -29.12 19.55
C PRO A 599 -3.55 -27.98 18.55
N HIS A 600 -2.28 -27.67 18.28
CA HIS A 600 -1.87 -26.65 17.32
C HIS A 600 -2.12 -27.08 15.86
N GLN A 601 -1.84 -28.34 15.54
CA GLN A 601 -2.20 -28.93 14.23
C GLN A 601 -3.72 -28.86 14.02
N GLY A 602 -4.50 -29.11 15.07
CA GLY A 602 -5.96 -29.05 15.04
C GLY A 602 -6.48 -27.64 14.70
N VAL A 603 -5.91 -26.59 15.28
CA VAL A 603 -6.26 -25.19 14.94
C VAL A 603 -5.88 -24.88 13.49
N GLN A 604 -4.67 -25.24 13.06
CA GLN A 604 -4.21 -25.00 11.69
C GLN A 604 -5.11 -25.70 10.66
N LYS A 605 -5.48 -26.95 10.92
CA LYS A 605 -6.40 -27.71 10.07
C LYS A 605 -7.77 -27.05 10.02
N LEU A 606 -8.29 -26.59 11.17
CA LEU A 606 -9.57 -25.88 11.22
C LEU A 606 -9.54 -24.62 10.36
N VAL A 607 -8.52 -23.76 10.49
CA VAL A 607 -8.43 -22.51 9.69
C VAL A 607 -8.40 -22.82 8.21
N ARG A 608 -7.67 -23.83 7.78
CA ARG A 608 -7.67 -24.28 6.38
C ARG A 608 -9.07 -24.70 5.92
N ASP A 609 -9.80 -25.48 6.73
CA ASP A 609 -11.15 -25.93 6.39
C ASP A 609 -12.16 -24.77 6.42
N LEU A 610 -12.01 -23.80 7.35
CA LEU A 610 -12.81 -22.56 7.37
C LEU A 610 -12.61 -21.75 6.09
N ASN A 611 -11.35 -21.55 5.65
CA ASN A 611 -11.05 -20.85 4.40
C ASN A 611 -11.65 -21.55 3.18
N ARG A 612 -11.54 -22.88 3.12
CA ARG A 612 -12.12 -23.68 2.03
C ARG A 612 -13.64 -23.54 1.98
N VAL A 613 -14.34 -23.78 3.10
CA VAL A 613 -15.81 -23.70 3.13
C VAL A 613 -16.29 -22.27 2.88
N TYR A 614 -15.57 -21.26 3.40
CA TYR A 614 -15.84 -19.84 3.14
C TYR A 614 -15.74 -19.53 1.64
N GLY A 615 -14.66 -19.91 0.99
CA GLY A 615 -14.44 -19.63 -0.45
C GLY A 615 -15.40 -20.39 -1.38
N GLU A 616 -15.86 -21.59 -0.99
CA GLU A 616 -16.76 -22.42 -1.79
C GLU A 616 -18.26 -22.08 -1.58
N THR A 617 -18.63 -21.28 -0.56
CA THR A 617 -20.04 -21.11 -0.17
C THR A 617 -20.45 -19.64 -0.21
N ARG A 618 -21.19 -19.25 -1.28
CA ARG A 618 -21.60 -17.86 -1.51
C ARG A 618 -22.37 -17.23 -0.37
N ALA A 619 -23.14 -17.99 0.40
CA ALA A 619 -23.81 -17.52 1.60
C ALA A 619 -22.87 -16.88 2.62
N MET A 620 -21.59 -17.24 2.63
CA MET A 620 -20.63 -16.76 3.62
C MET A 620 -20.01 -15.39 3.29
N PHE A 621 -20.13 -14.90 2.03
CA PHE A 621 -19.45 -13.69 1.59
C PHE A 621 -20.22 -12.79 0.61
N SER A 622 -21.11 -13.34 -0.23
CA SER A 622 -21.68 -12.59 -1.37
C SER A 622 -22.57 -11.40 -0.96
N ARG A 623 -23.10 -11.42 0.27
CA ARG A 623 -23.97 -10.38 0.83
C ARG A 623 -23.45 -9.84 2.18
N ASP A 624 -22.14 -9.78 2.37
CA ASP A 624 -21.52 -9.24 3.58
C ASP A 624 -21.87 -7.77 3.84
N HIS A 625 -22.14 -7.01 2.79
CA HIS A 625 -22.44 -5.58 2.82
C HIS A 625 -23.94 -5.26 2.96
N SER A 626 -24.79 -6.27 3.13
CA SER A 626 -26.25 -6.13 3.04
C SER A 626 -26.95 -6.94 4.15
N PRO A 627 -27.99 -6.37 4.81
CA PRO A 627 -28.76 -7.07 5.83
C PRO A 627 -29.48 -8.31 5.32
N GLU A 628 -29.74 -8.43 4.01
CA GLU A 628 -30.33 -9.62 3.41
C GLU A 628 -29.40 -10.85 3.49
N GLY A 629 -28.11 -10.64 3.71
CA GLY A 629 -27.12 -11.71 3.91
C GLY A 629 -27.11 -12.36 5.28
N PHE A 630 -27.89 -11.84 6.26
CA PHE A 630 -27.84 -12.29 7.65
C PHE A 630 -29.23 -12.32 8.30
N GLN A 631 -29.50 -13.38 9.06
CA GLN A 631 -30.73 -13.50 9.86
C GLN A 631 -30.42 -14.16 11.20
N TRP A 632 -30.73 -13.49 12.30
CA TRP A 632 -30.72 -14.14 13.60
C TRP A 632 -31.74 -15.30 13.65
N ILE A 633 -31.31 -16.43 14.19
CA ILE A 633 -32.21 -17.51 14.66
C ILE A 633 -32.56 -17.21 16.10
N ASP A 634 -31.56 -17.11 16.97
CA ASP A 634 -31.69 -16.65 18.34
C ASP A 634 -30.47 -15.83 18.75
N ALA A 635 -30.72 -14.57 19.12
CA ALA A 635 -29.70 -13.61 19.58
C ALA A 635 -29.70 -13.52 21.12
N ASP A 636 -30.69 -14.09 21.83
CA ASP A 636 -31.00 -13.78 23.22
C ASP A 636 -30.79 -14.93 24.19
N ASP A 637 -30.27 -16.08 23.74
CA ASP A 637 -29.97 -17.23 24.63
C ASP A 637 -28.73 -16.98 25.49
N ALA A 638 -28.79 -15.94 26.32
CA ALA A 638 -27.74 -15.61 27.28
C ALA A 638 -27.49 -16.67 28.31
N SER A 639 -28.57 -17.40 28.73
CA SER A 639 -28.48 -18.45 29.76
C SER A 639 -27.73 -19.68 29.25
N GLY A 640 -27.90 -20.01 27.97
CA GLY A 640 -27.16 -21.09 27.30
C GLY A 640 -25.79 -20.67 26.81
N ASN A 641 -25.51 -19.35 26.71
CA ASN A 641 -24.36 -18.77 25.99
C ASN A 641 -24.30 -19.23 24.53
N VAL A 642 -25.47 -19.38 23.89
CA VAL A 642 -25.58 -19.81 22.49
C VAL A 642 -25.96 -18.64 21.61
N PHE A 643 -25.30 -18.54 20.44
CA PHE A 643 -25.63 -17.62 19.38
C PHE A 643 -25.94 -18.41 18.11
N SER A 644 -27.08 -18.15 17.51
CA SER A 644 -27.44 -18.82 16.26
C SER A 644 -28.02 -17.89 15.23
N PHE A 645 -27.54 -18.03 13.97
CA PHE A 645 -27.94 -17.20 12.84
C PHE A 645 -27.81 -17.95 11.52
N VAL A 646 -28.43 -17.42 10.48
CA VAL A 646 -28.31 -17.92 9.11
C VAL A 646 -27.60 -16.88 8.25
N ARG A 647 -26.69 -17.35 7.41
CA ARG A 647 -26.12 -16.61 6.29
C ARG A 647 -26.87 -16.98 5.02
N HIS A 648 -27.16 -15.98 4.18
CA HIS A 648 -27.87 -16.13 2.92
C HIS A 648 -27.02 -15.65 1.75
N GLY A 649 -26.86 -16.51 0.73
CA GLY A 649 -26.17 -16.15 -0.53
C GLY A 649 -27.11 -15.53 -1.54
N ASP A 650 -26.52 -14.83 -2.53
CA ASP A 650 -27.22 -14.29 -3.69
C ASP A 650 -27.70 -15.41 -4.65
N ASP A 651 -27.11 -16.60 -4.56
CA ASP A 651 -27.46 -17.81 -5.29
C ASP A 651 -28.53 -18.67 -4.59
N GLY A 652 -29.06 -18.19 -3.44
CA GLY A 652 -30.03 -18.93 -2.62
C GLY A 652 -29.39 -19.95 -1.66
N SER A 653 -28.07 -20.07 -1.62
CA SER A 653 -27.40 -20.92 -0.64
C SER A 653 -27.63 -20.39 0.78
N MET A 654 -27.66 -21.31 1.77
CA MET A 654 -27.86 -20.98 3.19
C MET A 654 -26.89 -21.77 4.08
N VAL A 655 -26.36 -21.09 5.12
CA VAL A 655 -25.57 -21.71 6.18
C VAL A 655 -26.09 -21.22 7.52
N ALA A 656 -26.52 -22.13 8.37
CA ALA A 656 -26.83 -21.84 9.76
C ALA A 656 -25.59 -22.05 10.62
N CYS A 657 -25.24 -21.04 11.42
CA CYS A 657 -24.15 -21.08 12.38
C CYS A 657 -24.75 -21.16 13.80
N VAL A 658 -24.23 -22.08 14.62
CA VAL A 658 -24.58 -22.22 16.03
C VAL A 658 -23.30 -22.25 16.85
N ALA A 659 -23.08 -21.25 17.68
CA ALA A 659 -21.89 -21.12 18.52
C ALA A 659 -22.27 -21.17 19.99
N ASN A 660 -21.75 -22.15 20.71
CA ASN A 660 -21.91 -22.33 22.14
C ASN A 660 -20.64 -21.94 22.87
N PHE A 661 -20.67 -20.84 23.58
CA PHE A 661 -19.55 -20.34 24.39
C PHE A 661 -19.65 -20.72 25.87
N SER A 662 -20.57 -21.67 26.24
CA SER A 662 -20.60 -22.27 27.57
C SER A 662 -19.65 -23.47 27.67
N GLY A 663 -19.18 -23.77 28.85
CA GLY A 663 -18.34 -24.96 29.11
C GLY A 663 -19.12 -26.29 29.15
N ARG A 664 -20.38 -26.33 28.71
CA ARG A 664 -21.24 -27.52 28.71
C ARG A 664 -21.81 -27.79 27.34
N PRO A 665 -21.87 -29.03 26.87
CA PRO A 665 -22.59 -29.36 25.65
C PRO A 665 -24.12 -29.20 25.87
N HIS A 666 -24.83 -28.89 24.78
CA HIS A 666 -26.28 -29.01 24.73
C HIS A 666 -26.62 -30.27 23.94
N GLU A 667 -27.16 -31.30 24.66
CA GLU A 667 -27.38 -32.63 24.06
C GLU A 667 -28.62 -32.71 23.18
N GLU A 668 -29.63 -31.86 23.42
CA GLU A 668 -30.92 -31.83 22.70
C GLU A 668 -31.31 -30.36 22.43
N TYR A 669 -30.45 -29.60 21.76
CA TYR A 669 -30.77 -28.22 21.38
C TYR A 669 -31.75 -28.22 20.21
N ILE A 670 -32.84 -27.46 20.32
CA ILE A 670 -33.79 -27.28 19.22
C ILE A 670 -33.45 -26.00 18.50
N LEU A 671 -33.06 -26.11 17.23
CA LEU A 671 -32.69 -24.99 16.37
C LEU A 671 -33.80 -24.72 15.36
N GLY A 672 -34.34 -23.51 15.35
CA GLY A 672 -35.22 -23.05 14.27
C GLY A 672 -34.46 -22.90 12.98
N LEU A 673 -35.06 -23.27 11.84
CA LEU A 673 -34.43 -23.19 10.52
C LEU A 673 -35.41 -22.58 9.47
N PRO A 674 -34.92 -21.81 8.49
CA PRO A 674 -35.78 -21.17 7.51
C PRO A 674 -36.31 -22.14 6.44
N ALA A 675 -35.68 -23.32 6.33
CA ALA A 675 -36.03 -24.33 5.32
C ALA A 675 -35.96 -25.75 5.94
N GLY A 676 -36.85 -26.63 5.49
CA GLY A 676 -36.87 -28.04 5.85
C GLY A 676 -35.87 -28.88 5.07
N GLY A 677 -35.80 -30.18 5.44
CA GLY A 677 -34.97 -31.17 4.80
C GLY A 677 -33.56 -31.25 5.35
N HIS A 678 -32.62 -31.70 4.51
CA HIS A 678 -31.29 -32.11 4.92
C HIS A 678 -30.33 -30.91 5.01
N TRP A 679 -29.57 -30.87 6.12
CA TRP A 679 -28.50 -29.87 6.37
C TRP A 679 -27.23 -30.60 6.74
N ASP A 680 -26.16 -30.39 5.93
CA ASP A 680 -24.83 -30.96 6.15
C ASP A 680 -24.08 -30.21 7.24
N GLU A 681 -23.52 -30.90 8.24
CA GLU A 681 -22.59 -30.35 9.22
C GLU A 681 -21.21 -30.18 8.53
N VAL A 682 -20.98 -29.04 7.91
CA VAL A 682 -19.76 -28.77 7.11
C VAL A 682 -18.57 -28.29 7.93
N VAL A 683 -18.82 -27.76 9.13
CA VAL A 683 -17.82 -27.42 10.15
C VAL A 683 -18.35 -27.81 11.52
N ASN A 684 -17.52 -28.49 12.29
CA ASN A 684 -17.71 -28.75 13.70
C ASN A 684 -16.38 -28.56 14.42
N THR A 685 -16.23 -27.46 15.18
CA THR A 685 -14.96 -27.12 15.83
C THR A 685 -14.52 -28.08 16.92
N ASP A 686 -15.41 -28.96 17.38
CA ASP A 686 -15.13 -29.99 18.38
C ASP A 686 -14.90 -31.39 17.78
N ALA A 687 -14.79 -31.49 16.45
CA ALA A 687 -14.43 -32.74 15.79
C ALA A 687 -13.04 -33.23 16.26
N PHE A 688 -12.87 -34.56 16.32
CA PHE A 688 -11.58 -35.18 16.67
C PHE A 688 -10.44 -34.72 15.76
N ASP A 689 -10.75 -34.44 14.51
CA ASP A 689 -9.80 -33.91 13.49
C ASP A 689 -9.15 -32.57 13.88
N TYR A 690 -9.79 -31.80 14.74
CA TYR A 690 -9.30 -30.52 15.28
C TYR A 690 -8.86 -30.63 16.73
N HIS A 691 -8.64 -31.86 17.23
CA HIS A 691 -8.33 -32.14 18.63
C HIS A 691 -9.45 -31.73 19.59
N GLY A 692 -10.70 -31.87 19.14
CA GLY A 692 -11.93 -31.70 19.96
C GLY A 692 -12.34 -32.97 20.69
N SER A 693 -13.46 -32.90 21.44
CA SER A 693 -14.01 -34.04 22.20
C SER A 693 -14.96 -34.93 21.38
N GLY A 694 -15.32 -34.54 20.16
CA GLY A 694 -16.13 -35.30 19.23
C GLY A 694 -17.66 -35.18 19.48
N VAL A 695 -18.11 -34.13 20.15
CA VAL A 695 -19.54 -33.82 20.25
C VAL A 695 -20.03 -33.20 18.94
N GLY A 696 -21.02 -33.85 18.29
CA GLY A 696 -21.54 -33.41 16.99
C GLY A 696 -22.72 -34.28 16.53
N ASN A 697 -23.09 -34.13 15.25
CA ASN A 697 -24.34 -34.69 14.70
C ASN A 697 -24.09 -35.70 13.57
N PHE A 698 -22.94 -36.37 13.59
CA PHE A 698 -22.57 -37.40 12.60
C PHE A 698 -22.59 -36.93 11.12
N GLY A 699 -22.33 -35.64 10.90
CA GLY A 699 -22.19 -35.06 9.58
C GLY A 699 -23.44 -34.39 9.00
N SER A 700 -24.62 -34.55 9.62
CA SER A 700 -25.85 -33.90 9.14
C SER A 700 -26.97 -33.87 10.17
N ILE A 701 -27.99 -33.04 9.90
CA ILE A 701 -29.26 -32.99 10.61
C ILE A 701 -30.41 -32.94 9.61
N GLU A 702 -31.63 -33.35 10.09
CA GLU A 702 -32.86 -33.27 9.32
C GLU A 702 -33.79 -32.22 9.95
N ALA A 703 -34.19 -31.20 9.19
CA ALA A 703 -35.13 -30.17 9.60
C ALA A 703 -36.57 -30.56 9.26
N VAL A 704 -37.44 -30.63 10.28
CA VAL A 704 -38.83 -31.01 10.15
C VAL A 704 -39.77 -29.81 10.26
N GLU A 705 -41.01 -29.93 9.75
CA GLU A 705 -42.00 -28.85 9.77
C GLU A 705 -42.61 -28.71 11.19
N GLU A 706 -41.76 -28.28 12.12
CA GLU A 706 -42.10 -27.91 13.50
C GLU A 706 -41.57 -26.47 13.74
N PRO A 707 -42.46 -25.47 13.87
CA PRO A 707 -42.00 -24.07 14.06
C PRO A 707 -41.24 -23.86 15.36
N TRP A 708 -40.05 -23.21 15.29
CA TRP A 708 -39.24 -22.87 16.45
C TRP A 708 -38.44 -21.57 16.19
N HIS A 709 -38.15 -20.79 17.22
CA HIS A 709 -37.47 -19.46 17.10
C HIS A 709 -38.13 -18.52 16.10
N GLY A 710 -39.44 -18.62 15.86
CA GLY A 710 -40.14 -17.81 14.84
C GLY A 710 -39.91 -18.26 13.39
N LEU A 711 -39.21 -19.39 13.17
CA LEU A 711 -38.97 -20.01 11.88
C LEU A 711 -39.87 -21.22 11.62
N PRO A 712 -40.18 -21.56 10.35
CA PRO A 712 -41.19 -22.58 10.04
C PRO A 712 -40.73 -24.03 10.27
N TYR A 713 -39.42 -24.26 10.31
CA TYR A 713 -38.84 -25.60 10.51
C TYR A 713 -37.94 -25.62 11.73
N SER A 714 -37.63 -26.77 12.25
CA SER A 714 -36.65 -26.97 13.31
C SER A 714 -35.95 -28.32 13.23
N ALA A 715 -34.80 -28.41 13.86
CA ALA A 715 -34.05 -29.65 14.04
C ALA A 715 -33.56 -29.79 15.47
N ARG A 716 -33.45 -31.04 15.95
CA ARG A 716 -32.79 -31.37 17.22
C ARG A 716 -31.35 -31.72 16.94
N LEU A 717 -30.42 -31.06 17.64
CA LEU A 717 -29.00 -31.26 17.43
C LEU A 717 -28.22 -31.21 18.75
N ARG A 718 -27.02 -31.76 18.71
CA ARG A 718 -26.04 -31.65 19.80
C ARG A 718 -25.11 -30.49 19.45
N VAL A 719 -24.96 -29.54 20.38
CA VAL A 719 -24.06 -28.42 20.24
C VAL A 719 -22.86 -28.60 21.18
N PRO A 720 -21.63 -28.63 20.66
CA PRO A 720 -20.42 -28.87 21.46
C PRO A 720 -20.15 -27.77 22.49
N PRO A 721 -19.46 -28.08 23.61
CA PRO A 721 -19.04 -27.07 24.57
C PRO A 721 -17.91 -26.23 23.99
N LEU A 722 -17.91 -24.92 24.23
CA LEU A 722 -16.88 -24.00 23.71
C LEU A 722 -16.61 -24.23 22.21
N GLY A 723 -17.68 -24.40 21.42
CA GLY A 723 -17.57 -24.80 20.03
C GLY A 723 -18.63 -24.19 19.12
N ALA A 724 -18.44 -24.35 17.84
CA ALA A 724 -19.36 -23.88 16.82
C ALA A 724 -19.61 -24.94 15.74
N LEU A 725 -20.82 -24.91 15.19
CA LEU A 725 -21.28 -25.75 14.08
C LEU A 725 -21.69 -24.86 12.92
N TRP A 726 -21.34 -25.28 11.70
CA TRP A 726 -21.90 -24.72 10.46
C TRP A 726 -22.71 -25.80 9.76
N LEU A 727 -23.97 -25.50 9.52
CA LEU A 727 -24.92 -26.39 8.89
C LEU A 727 -25.30 -25.79 7.53
N ARG A 728 -24.88 -26.41 6.44
CA ARG A 728 -25.18 -25.97 5.09
C ARG A 728 -26.38 -26.73 4.54
N ARG A 729 -27.41 -25.99 4.09
CA ARG A 729 -28.54 -26.62 3.44
C ARG A 729 -28.07 -27.32 2.16
N ALA A 730 -28.41 -28.60 2.02
CA ALA A 730 -28.16 -29.33 0.79
C ALA A 730 -28.93 -28.64 -0.37
N ALA A 731 -28.30 -28.46 -1.51
CA ALA A 731 -28.98 -27.98 -2.70
C ALA A 731 -30.08 -29.00 -3.06
N GLU A 732 -31.31 -28.52 -3.24
CA GLU A 732 -32.33 -29.38 -3.82
C GLU A 732 -31.83 -29.79 -5.22
N PRO A 733 -31.91 -31.10 -5.56
CA PRO A 733 -31.60 -31.49 -6.93
C PRO A 733 -32.52 -30.68 -7.84
N VAL A 734 -31.94 -29.93 -8.76
CA VAL A 734 -32.69 -29.21 -9.78
C VAL A 734 -33.53 -30.26 -10.50
N THR A 735 -34.80 -30.37 -10.14
CA THR A 735 -35.75 -31.07 -10.93
C THR A 735 -35.86 -30.22 -12.19
N GLU A 736 -35.21 -30.66 -13.26
CA GLU A 736 -35.44 -30.11 -14.61
C GLU A 736 -36.95 -30.18 -14.82
N THR A 737 -37.62 -29.05 -14.63
CA THR A 737 -38.95 -28.89 -15.13
C THR A 737 -38.79 -29.07 -16.65
N PRO A 738 -39.45 -30.06 -17.29
CA PRO A 738 -39.31 -30.22 -18.74
C PRO A 738 -39.63 -28.87 -19.37
N ALA A 739 -38.67 -28.31 -20.09
CA ALA A 739 -38.86 -27.08 -20.83
C ALA A 739 -40.16 -27.22 -21.60
N ALA A 740 -41.16 -26.40 -21.32
CA ALA A 740 -42.34 -26.29 -22.13
C ALA A 740 -41.83 -26.03 -23.55
N VAL A 741 -42.10 -26.97 -24.44
CA VAL A 741 -41.82 -26.81 -25.86
C VAL A 741 -42.71 -25.67 -26.32
N THR A 742 -42.23 -24.44 -26.24
CA THR A 742 -42.80 -23.30 -26.94
C THR A 742 -42.55 -23.59 -28.44
N SER A 743 -43.62 -23.93 -29.12
CA SER A 743 -43.57 -24.13 -30.57
C SER A 743 -43.13 -22.83 -31.21
N GLU A 744 -42.18 -22.92 -32.13
CA GLU A 744 -41.71 -21.83 -33.00
C GLU A 744 -42.83 -21.07 -33.75
N ALA A 745 -44.09 -21.58 -33.67
CA ALA A 745 -45.26 -20.96 -34.27
C ALA A 745 -45.83 -19.75 -33.49
N ALA A 746 -45.56 -19.61 -32.17
CA ALA A 746 -46.06 -18.48 -31.36
C ALA A 746 -45.17 -17.24 -31.44
N VAL A 747 -43.90 -17.40 -31.77
CA VAL A 747 -42.96 -16.28 -31.90
C VAL A 747 -43.06 -15.61 -33.28
N ALA A 748 -43.59 -16.32 -34.30
CA ALA A 748 -43.82 -15.75 -35.61
C ALA A 748 -45.11 -14.88 -35.69
N GLU A 749 -46.13 -15.20 -34.87
CA GLU A 749 -47.38 -14.43 -34.83
C GLU A 749 -47.23 -13.09 -34.08
N GLU A 750 -46.39 -13.01 -33.03
CA GLU A 750 -46.09 -11.73 -32.32
C GLU A 750 -45.15 -10.80 -33.11
N ALA A 751 -44.36 -11.33 -34.06
CA ALA A 751 -43.51 -10.51 -34.91
C ALA A 751 -44.25 -9.89 -36.10
N GLU A 752 -45.28 -10.57 -36.64
CA GLU A 752 -46.15 -9.99 -37.71
C GLU A 752 -47.09 -8.92 -37.17
N GLU A 753 -47.63 -9.05 -35.93
CA GLU A 753 -48.47 -7.99 -35.32
C GLU A 753 -47.66 -6.71 -34.90
N ALA A 754 -46.35 -6.83 -34.69
CA ALA A 754 -45.47 -5.68 -34.40
C ALA A 754 -45.07 -4.89 -35.65
N GLU A 755 -44.93 -5.54 -36.83
CA GLU A 755 -44.64 -4.86 -38.10
C GLU A 755 -45.91 -4.14 -38.68
N GLU A 756 -47.10 -4.69 -38.49
CA GLU A 756 -48.36 -4.02 -38.94
C GLU A 756 -48.71 -2.79 -38.07
N ALA A 757 -48.22 -2.70 -36.82
CA ALA A 757 -48.42 -1.53 -35.94
C ALA A 757 -47.47 -0.35 -36.26
N ASP A 758 -46.29 -0.62 -36.80
CA ASP A 758 -45.31 0.43 -37.15
C ASP A 758 -45.61 1.03 -38.56
N GLU A 759 -46.20 0.27 -39.52
CA GLU A 759 -46.66 0.83 -40.80
C GLU A 759 -47.94 1.68 -40.72
N ALA A 760 -48.70 1.55 -39.61
CA ALA A 760 -49.92 2.39 -39.39
C ALA A 760 -49.55 3.76 -38.80
N ASP A 761 -48.42 3.93 -38.13
CA ASP A 761 -48.03 5.20 -37.53
C ASP A 761 -47.20 6.09 -38.49
N GLU A 762 -46.52 5.53 -39.52
CA GLU A 762 -45.83 6.34 -40.52
C GLU A 762 -46.75 7.00 -41.54
N ASN A 763 -48.00 6.50 -41.73
CA ASN A 763 -48.98 7.11 -42.65
C ASN A 763 -49.83 8.20 -42.01
N ALA A 764 -49.70 8.49 -40.74
CA ALA A 764 -50.49 9.51 -40.04
C ALA A 764 -49.80 10.88 -39.91
N VAL A 765 -48.57 11.06 -40.40
CA VAL A 765 -47.78 12.31 -40.24
C VAL A 765 -47.63 13.12 -41.55
N GLU A 766 -48.23 12.69 -42.70
CA GLU A 766 -48.17 13.45 -43.98
C GLU A 766 -49.47 14.22 -44.38
N GLU A 767 -50.45 14.42 -43.47
CA GLU A 767 -51.55 15.37 -43.73
C GLU A 767 -51.71 16.30 -42.54
N ASP A 768 -50.86 17.33 -42.42
CA ASP A 768 -51.18 18.68 -41.98
C ASP A 768 -49.85 19.50 -41.81
N VAL A 769 -49.46 20.22 -42.86
CA VAL A 769 -49.06 21.61 -43.00
C VAL A 769 -48.46 21.84 -44.40
#